data_813dded86ccb9960f1271e893d877b05
#
_entry.id   813dded86ccb9960f1271e893d877b05
#
_cell.length_a   1.000
_cell.length_b   1.000
_cell.length_c   1.000
_cell.angle_alpha   90.00
_cell.angle_beta   90.00
_cell.angle_gamma   90.00
#
_symmetry.space_group_name_H-M   'P 1'
#
loop_
_entity.id
_entity.type
_entity.pdbx_description
1 polymer ?
#
loop_
_entity_poly.entity_id
_entity_poly.type
_entity_poly.pdbx_seq_one_letter_code
_entity_poly.pdbx_strand_id
1 'polypeptide(L)'
;MANQFDIKLDRGTSDQALVALQSPQAMLTENSMDAYRVLHGGVIVYLVPVKKGTIDRRKKVAEVSEGEIFPAYCYRNPNFEMWKFLVVPKSGFAELEYWKDGSTTPLKRNFIRNCGIPKFEEEGFDRCLEEFYLGQSLKDEGFIVHSEIAKKVVSGQTAATIISIAEAGESAPVQGSDTYRVFARGCSAAGIEIASEQRIRSCCGEEPAVPDVARLSNFTCRQVVLEPKWYHQECGVLLGTMGKKNVAMYPRKGKQYMLYDGDQEYRITEEMAGEISPKAYSIGRALPRTKLTGKDLFRFCKKSIPGKSITALVLLGLASTLIGILLPTLNQKIYDEYIALGDFGMVVQLCVLIGSFMLGNVFFSMVKKLTEYSASCHVNYDLQNAVYWRIFQLPESFFRGYDSGDLAQRLGQAGPAAGQVVTQVTGAGFGMVFSLFYLWRMIKYSGKLTVWALIMSLIFAVLRYFLETRSLRYETLQVETNGKAVAKLYQYLGGVDKIRMAGAEERAILEYLIPFTQEQKYEMQEKRITAISETLADVATYLFSMVLYFVIIKKKQDISVGNFMAFNSAFGAFSSAMMELVKGTMTVYRLKPTYTRLKPILDTQPEDDGQKQIVQSLEGGIELEHVSFAYSPETGNVLNDISMQVHPGEYLAIVGPSGCGKSTLLKLLLGFETPTQGKIRYDGQNISGLDAHSLRRNLGVVLQDGKLIAGSIYDNITITCPGATMKDVNEVIEAVGLKADIDQMPMGVQTVLSESGNTISGGQQQRILIARAIMSKPQILFFDEATSALDNLTQAKVCKSLDAMHVTRVVIAHRLSTIQNCDRILVFNKGQIQEEGNFESLMAQKGLFYSMAKRQIAEENG
;
A
#
# COMPACT_ATOMS: atom_id res chain seq x y z
N MET A 1 14.61 14.99 -20.01
CA MET A 1 15.02 16.05 -19.08
C MET A 1 16.35 16.75 -19.44
N ALA A 2 17.00 16.38 -20.53
CA ALA A 2 18.25 17.06 -20.96
C ALA A 2 18.07 18.45 -21.57
N ASN A 3 16.86 18.93 -21.82
CA ASN A 3 16.57 20.15 -22.54
C ASN A 3 16.21 21.38 -21.67
N GLN A 4 16.35 21.32 -20.36
CA GLN A 4 16.00 22.44 -19.48
C GLN A 4 17.18 23.34 -19.02
N PHE A 5 18.40 22.89 -19.20
CA PHE A 5 19.57 23.70 -18.90
C PHE A 5 20.52 23.69 -20.10
N ASP A 6 21.01 24.87 -20.45
CA ASP A 6 22.14 25.01 -21.37
C ASP A 6 23.39 24.55 -20.63
N ILE A 7 23.77 23.26 -20.79
CA ILE A 7 24.87 22.67 -20.04
C ILE A 7 26.18 23.10 -20.65
N LYS A 8 26.92 23.95 -19.96
CA LYS A 8 28.31 24.21 -20.27
C LYS A 8 29.17 23.02 -19.84
N LEU A 9 29.77 22.34 -20.77
CA LEU A 9 30.81 21.36 -20.51
C LEU A 9 32.08 22.14 -20.09
N ASP A 10 32.60 21.78 -18.92
CA ASP A 10 33.91 22.27 -18.47
C ASP A 10 34.98 21.58 -19.35
N ARG A 11 35.36 22.25 -20.44
CA ARG A 11 36.54 21.82 -21.20
C ARG A 11 37.75 22.43 -20.48
N GLY A 12 38.43 21.64 -19.66
CA GLY A 12 39.67 21.99 -18.96
C GLY A 12 40.80 22.45 -19.87
N THR A 13 40.60 23.58 -20.52
CA THR A 13 41.65 24.33 -21.23
C THR A 13 42.06 25.50 -20.36
N SER A 14 43.33 25.55 -20.05
CA SER A 14 44.05 26.34 -19.07
C SER A 14 43.98 27.88 -19.16
N ASP A 15 43.05 28.48 -19.90
CA ASP A 15 43.07 29.93 -20.16
C ASP A 15 41.80 30.70 -19.70
N GLN A 16 40.77 30.06 -19.13
CA GLN A 16 39.66 30.80 -18.52
C GLN A 16 39.61 30.53 -17.01
N ALA A 17 40.16 31.45 -16.24
CA ALA A 17 40.17 31.40 -14.77
C ALA A 17 38.76 31.61 -14.14
N LEU A 18 37.79 32.09 -14.89
CA LEU A 18 36.49 32.51 -14.44
C LEU A 18 35.36 31.82 -15.24
N VAL A 19 34.41 31.24 -14.55
CA VAL A 19 33.18 30.67 -15.16
C VAL A 19 31.96 31.40 -14.62
N ALA A 20 31.30 32.16 -15.50
CA ALA A 20 30.05 32.82 -15.17
C ALA A 20 28.88 31.92 -15.57
N LEU A 21 27.95 31.67 -14.64
CA LEU A 21 26.73 30.92 -14.82
C LEU A 21 25.53 31.83 -14.65
N GLN A 22 24.70 31.93 -15.66
CA GLN A 22 23.43 32.66 -15.61
C GLN A 22 22.28 31.70 -15.83
N SER A 23 21.25 31.72 -14.94
CA SER A 23 20.08 30.86 -15.12
C SER A 23 19.46 31.05 -16.50
N PRO A 24 19.15 29.95 -17.25
CA PRO A 24 19.11 28.55 -16.89
C PRO A 24 20.40 27.72 -17.12
N GLN A 25 21.55 28.35 -17.22
CA GLN A 25 22.82 27.64 -17.43
C GLN A 25 23.21 26.82 -16.19
N ALA A 26 23.78 25.64 -16.43
CA ALA A 26 24.38 24.78 -15.40
C ALA A 26 25.72 24.27 -15.90
N MET A 27 26.69 24.08 -14.98
CA MET A 27 27.98 23.51 -15.27
C MET A 27 28.07 22.06 -14.83
N LEU A 28 28.59 21.19 -15.69
CA LEU A 28 28.89 19.80 -15.35
C LEU A 28 30.39 19.63 -15.17
N THR A 29 30.81 19.16 -13.98
CA THR A 29 32.26 18.97 -13.70
C THR A 29 32.84 17.79 -14.48
N GLU A 30 34.02 17.92 -15.06
CA GLU A 30 34.61 16.85 -15.88
C GLU A 30 35.83 16.18 -15.25
N ASN A 31 36.53 16.88 -14.35
CA ASN A 31 37.77 16.37 -13.75
C ASN A 31 37.67 16.33 -12.21
N SER A 32 37.97 15.19 -11.60
CA SER A 32 37.92 15.01 -10.14
C SER A 32 39.08 15.63 -9.37
N MET A 33 40.08 16.20 -10.10
CA MET A 33 41.23 16.86 -9.49
C MET A 33 41.06 18.37 -9.33
N ASP A 34 40.00 18.95 -9.90
CA ASP A 34 39.74 20.37 -9.89
C ASP A 34 38.93 20.80 -8.67
N ALA A 35 38.96 22.09 -8.38
CA ALA A 35 38.09 22.72 -7.38
C ALA A 35 37.69 24.11 -7.87
N TYR A 36 36.55 24.61 -7.35
CA TYR A 36 35.99 25.91 -7.71
C TYR A 36 35.69 26.73 -6.48
N ARG A 37 35.99 28.04 -6.54
CA ARG A 37 35.61 29.02 -5.54
C ARG A 37 34.47 29.88 -6.06
N VAL A 38 33.47 30.11 -5.23
CA VAL A 38 32.37 31.01 -5.56
C VAL A 38 32.80 32.44 -5.31
N LEU A 39 32.97 33.26 -6.33
CA LEU A 39 33.34 34.68 -6.22
C LEU A 39 32.12 35.56 -5.96
N HIS A 40 31.02 35.34 -6.69
CA HIS A 40 29.80 36.10 -6.55
C HIS A 40 28.58 35.21 -6.66
N GLY A 41 27.55 35.51 -5.86
CA GLY A 41 26.32 34.75 -5.79
C GLY A 41 26.49 33.46 -4.97
N GLY A 42 25.62 32.50 -5.18
CA GLY A 42 25.69 31.19 -4.57
C GLY A 42 25.36 30.07 -5.55
N VAL A 43 25.81 28.86 -5.32
CA VAL A 43 25.53 27.72 -6.18
C VAL A 43 24.96 26.55 -5.39
N ILE A 44 24.17 25.75 -6.07
CA ILE A 44 23.66 24.47 -5.56
C ILE A 44 24.38 23.36 -6.34
N VAL A 45 25.04 22.48 -5.61
CA VAL A 45 25.76 21.34 -6.16
C VAL A 45 24.90 20.09 -6.06
N TYR A 46 24.64 19.45 -7.19
CA TYR A 46 23.91 18.20 -7.30
C TYR A 46 24.84 17.07 -7.73
N LEU A 47 24.66 15.88 -7.18
CA LEU A 47 25.26 14.66 -7.69
C LEU A 47 24.33 14.05 -8.74
N VAL A 48 24.86 13.77 -9.94
CA VAL A 48 24.09 13.27 -11.07
C VAL A 48 24.80 12.10 -11.76
N PRO A 49 24.11 10.98 -12.00
CA PRO A 49 24.59 9.94 -12.91
C PRO A 49 24.38 10.38 -14.36
N VAL A 50 25.41 10.26 -15.17
CA VAL A 50 25.39 10.57 -16.60
C VAL A 50 25.51 9.28 -17.40
N LYS A 51 24.44 8.88 -18.11
CA LYS A 51 24.39 7.68 -18.92
C LYS A 51 24.15 8.05 -20.40
N LYS A 52 25.11 7.70 -21.28
CA LYS A 52 25.04 8.03 -22.70
C LYS A 52 24.74 9.52 -23.01
N GLY A 53 25.32 10.44 -22.21
CA GLY A 53 25.11 11.87 -22.39
C GLY A 53 23.79 12.44 -21.85
N THR A 54 22.94 11.63 -21.23
CA THR A 54 21.71 12.06 -20.55
C THR A 54 21.92 12.04 -19.05
N ILE A 55 21.41 13.08 -18.36
CA ILE A 55 21.37 13.17 -16.89
C ILE A 55 20.08 12.49 -16.43
N ASP A 56 20.23 11.51 -15.56
CA ASP A 56 19.07 10.84 -14.96
C ASP A 56 18.60 11.64 -13.71
N ARG A 57 18.56 11.12 -12.55
CA ARG A 57 18.05 11.83 -11.35
C ARG A 57 19.17 12.67 -10.71
N ARG A 58 18.87 13.90 -10.28
CA ARG A 58 19.79 14.78 -9.57
C ARG A 58 19.53 14.74 -8.06
N LYS A 59 20.57 14.65 -7.24
CA LYS A 59 20.48 14.72 -5.78
C LYS A 59 21.29 15.90 -5.26
N LYS A 60 20.66 16.79 -4.50
CA LYS A 60 21.32 17.95 -3.90
C LYS A 60 22.32 17.46 -2.86
N VAL A 61 23.58 17.85 -3.03
CA VAL A 61 24.69 17.51 -2.12
C VAL A 61 24.96 18.68 -1.17
N ALA A 62 25.12 19.89 -1.73
CA ALA A 62 25.45 21.07 -0.96
C ALA A 62 24.84 22.33 -1.55
N GLU A 63 24.72 23.37 -0.71
CA GLU A 63 24.66 24.78 -1.14
C GLU A 63 25.97 25.42 -0.76
N VAL A 64 26.60 26.09 -1.69
CA VAL A 64 27.90 26.76 -1.53
C VAL A 64 27.69 28.25 -1.70
N SER A 65 28.10 29.00 -0.69
CA SER A 65 27.94 30.46 -0.62
C SER A 65 29.16 31.18 -1.18
N GLU A 66 29.03 32.49 -1.34
CA GLU A 66 30.11 33.35 -1.77
C GLU A 66 31.35 33.24 -0.85
N GLY A 67 32.51 33.08 -1.43
CA GLY A 67 33.80 32.88 -0.75
C GLY A 67 34.14 31.41 -0.46
N GLU A 68 33.21 30.51 -0.54
CA GLU A 68 33.43 29.07 -0.26
C GLU A 68 33.98 28.32 -1.48
N ILE A 69 34.69 27.22 -1.22
CA ILE A 69 35.35 26.38 -2.23
C ILE A 69 34.71 24.99 -2.19
N PHE A 70 34.36 24.44 -3.35
CA PHE A 70 33.89 23.07 -3.50
C PHE A 70 34.76 22.29 -4.51
N PRO A 71 34.96 20.97 -4.30
CA PRO A 71 35.69 20.12 -5.23
C PRO A 71 34.85 19.77 -6.44
N ALA A 72 35.47 19.60 -7.59
CA ALA A 72 34.87 18.95 -8.74
C ALA A 72 34.73 17.44 -8.51
N TYR A 73 33.81 16.83 -9.18
CA TYR A 73 33.61 15.39 -9.07
C TYR A 73 33.28 14.76 -10.42
N CYS A 74 34.08 13.75 -10.77
CA CYS A 74 33.87 12.93 -11.93
C CYS A 74 34.41 11.52 -11.62
N TYR A 75 33.54 10.55 -11.47
CA TYR A 75 33.90 9.18 -11.11
C TYR A 75 33.11 8.17 -11.98
N ARG A 76 33.79 7.12 -12.42
CA ARG A 76 33.19 6.02 -13.16
C ARG A 76 32.97 4.85 -12.23
N ASN A 77 31.70 4.56 -11.96
CA ASN A 77 31.31 3.48 -11.09
C ASN A 77 31.58 2.10 -11.75
N PRO A 78 31.68 0.97 -11.01
CA PRO A 78 31.85 -0.38 -11.54
C PRO A 78 30.79 -0.80 -12.58
N ASN A 79 29.62 -0.19 -12.61
CA ASN A 79 28.54 -0.42 -13.56
C ASN A 79 28.67 0.44 -14.85
N PHE A 80 29.84 1.06 -15.07
CA PHE A 80 30.14 1.92 -16.22
C PHE A 80 29.32 3.21 -16.32
N GLU A 81 28.68 3.68 -15.25
CA GLU A 81 28.01 4.97 -15.19
C GLU A 81 28.99 6.05 -14.73
N MET A 82 28.93 7.22 -15.37
CA MET A 82 29.74 8.37 -14.96
C MET A 82 28.95 9.21 -13.97
N TRP A 83 29.50 9.42 -12.79
CA TRP A 83 28.93 10.27 -11.75
C TRP A 83 29.66 11.60 -11.73
N LYS A 84 28.89 12.71 -11.80
CA LYS A 84 29.45 14.07 -11.86
C LYS A 84 28.70 15.03 -10.95
N PHE A 85 29.30 16.14 -10.62
CA PHE A 85 28.58 17.26 -10.02
C PHE A 85 27.97 18.15 -11.11
N LEU A 86 26.71 18.46 -10.93
CA LEU A 86 25.97 19.48 -11.66
C LEU A 86 25.83 20.70 -10.78
N VAL A 87 26.39 21.81 -11.20
CA VAL A 87 26.42 23.08 -10.47
C VAL A 87 25.44 24.06 -11.11
N VAL A 88 24.50 24.56 -10.29
CA VAL A 88 23.44 25.46 -10.73
C VAL A 88 23.45 26.73 -9.89
N PRO A 89 23.36 27.94 -10.48
CA PRO A 89 23.31 29.19 -9.72
C PRO A 89 22.06 29.24 -8.84
N LYS A 90 22.18 29.65 -7.58
CA LYS A 90 21.11 29.73 -6.60
C LYS A 90 20.20 30.93 -6.83
N SER A 91 20.72 32.04 -7.29
CA SER A 91 20.07 33.34 -7.42
C SER A 91 20.24 33.98 -8.82
N GLY A 92 19.94 33.20 -9.89
CA GLY A 92 19.96 33.72 -11.25
C GLY A 92 21.33 33.91 -11.86
N PHE A 93 22.37 34.25 -11.08
CA PHE A 93 23.76 34.45 -11.52
C PHE A 93 24.74 33.94 -10.46
N ALA A 94 25.81 33.28 -10.90
CA ALA A 94 26.97 32.92 -10.09
C ALA A 94 28.25 33.02 -10.89
N GLU A 95 29.32 33.50 -10.25
CA GLU A 95 30.65 33.56 -10.84
C GLU A 95 31.61 32.66 -10.04
N LEU A 96 32.25 31.74 -10.76
CA LEU A 96 33.15 30.73 -10.21
C LEU A 96 34.58 30.96 -10.71
N GLU A 97 35.53 30.90 -9.80
CA GLU A 97 36.95 30.91 -10.10
C GLU A 97 37.52 29.49 -10.00
N TYR A 98 38.32 29.11 -10.98
CA TYR A 98 39.04 27.84 -10.96
C TYR A 98 40.18 27.88 -9.92
N TRP A 99 40.13 26.98 -8.93
CA TRP A 99 41.06 26.94 -7.82
C TRP A 99 42.21 25.96 -8.06
N LYS A 100 43.40 26.46 -8.26
CA LYS A 100 44.58 25.69 -8.66
C LYS A 100 45.50 25.24 -7.52
N ASP A 101 45.13 25.51 -6.25
CA ASP A 101 46.11 25.35 -5.15
C ASP A 101 46.00 23.98 -4.48
N GLY A 102 47.05 23.15 -4.63
CA GLY A 102 47.47 22.08 -3.73
C GLY A 102 46.51 20.90 -3.53
N SER A 103 46.77 19.96 -2.75
CA SER A 103 46.02 18.68 -2.60
C SER A 103 44.52 18.84 -2.40
N THR A 104 43.71 18.29 -3.30
CA THR A 104 42.23 18.26 -3.23
C THR A 104 41.70 17.41 -2.08
N THR A 105 42.50 16.59 -1.43
CA THR A 105 42.13 15.67 -0.35
C THR A 105 41.59 16.37 0.91
N PRO A 106 42.21 17.43 1.45
CA PRO A 106 41.63 18.18 2.58
C PRO A 106 40.31 18.88 2.22
N LEU A 107 40.21 19.41 0.98
CA LEU A 107 39.00 20.05 0.47
C LEU A 107 37.84 19.06 0.35
N LYS A 108 38.10 17.87 -0.18
CA LYS A 108 37.11 16.79 -0.28
C LYS A 108 36.62 16.37 1.12
N ARG A 109 37.53 16.27 2.09
CA ARG A 109 37.20 15.94 3.49
C ARG A 109 36.32 17.01 4.14
N ASN A 110 36.68 18.29 3.99
CA ASN A 110 35.90 19.40 4.54
C ASN A 110 34.54 19.54 3.87
N PHE A 111 34.46 19.35 2.56
CA PHE A 111 33.23 19.39 1.81
C PHE A 111 32.24 18.29 2.28
N ILE A 112 32.68 17.05 2.41
CA ILE A 112 31.86 15.96 2.94
C ILE A 112 31.40 16.22 4.37
N ARG A 113 32.29 16.75 5.22
CA ARG A 113 31.96 17.09 6.60
C ARG A 113 30.89 18.17 6.67
N ASN A 114 30.95 19.18 5.82
CA ASN A 114 29.95 20.25 5.72
C ASN A 114 28.64 19.77 5.13
N CYS A 115 28.63 18.69 4.32
CA CYS A 115 27.43 18.05 3.81
C CYS A 115 26.73 17.18 4.85
N GLY A 116 27.27 17.03 6.08
CA GLY A 116 26.69 16.23 7.15
C GLY A 116 26.80 14.72 6.92
N ILE A 117 27.78 14.25 6.14
CA ILE A 117 28.01 12.84 5.86
C ILE A 117 29.04 12.30 6.89
N PRO A 118 28.61 11.44 7.87
CA PRO A 118 29.57 10.85 8.82
C PRO A 118 30.31 9.70 8.13
N LYS A 119 31.58 9.48 8.38
CA LYS A 119 32.44 8.36 7.95
C LYS A 119 33.34 8.59 6.74
N PHE A 120 34.12 9.66 6.77
CA PHE A 120 35.15 9.84 5.76
C PHE A 120 36.43 9.01 6.02
N GLU A 121 36.68 8.54 7.24
CA GLU A 121 38.02 8.06 7.65
C GLU A 121 38.42 6.68 7.13
N GLU A 122 37.46 5.84 6.73
CA GLU A 122 37.71 4.45 6.29
C GLU A 122 37.42 4.16 4.80
N GLU A 123 36.65 4.98 4.11
CA GLU A 123 36.05 4.59 2.84
C GLU A 123 36.18 5.60 1.72
N GLY A 124 37.13 6.19 1.32
CA GLY A 124 37.34 7.12 0.17
C GLY A 124 36.15 7.99 -0.27
N PHE A 125 36.44 9.17 -0.82
CA PHE A 125 35.45 10.18 -1.23
C PHE A 125 34.32 9.64 -2.16
N ASP A 126 34.69 8.78 -3.09
CA ASP A 126 33.78 8.23 -4.10
C ASP A 126 32.71 7.35 -3.48
N ARG A 127 33.09 6.51 -2.54
CA ARG A 127 32.18 5.58 -1.86
C ARG A 127 31.23 6.31 -0.91
N CYS A 128 31.73 7.33 -0.21
CA CYS A 128 30.88 8.19 0.64
C CYS A 128 29.82 8.93 -0.16
N LEU A 129 30.10 9.40 -1.37
CA LEU A 129 29.11 10.05 -2.23
C LEU A 129 28.13 9.07 -2.85
N GLU A 130 28.59 7.87 -3.19
CA GLU A 130 27.72 6.80 -3.69
C GLU A 130 26.72 6.33 -2.60
N GLU A 131 27.20 6.13 -1.36
CA GLU A 131 26.33 5.78 -0.21
C GLU A 131 25.38 6.92 0.15
N PHE A 132 25.83 8.19 0.06
CA PHE A 132 24.98 9.35 0.26
C PHE A 132 23.86 9.42 -0.80
N TYR A 133 24.19 9.21 -2.07
CA TYR A 133 23.20 9.17 -3.14
C TYR A 133 22.18 8.05 -2.93
N LEU A 134 22.64 6.84 -2.60
CA LEU A 134 21.80 5.69 -2.29
C LEU A 134 20.96 5.96 -1.04
N GLY A 135 21.56 6.50 0.02
CA GLY A 135 20.87 6.81 1.27
C GLY A 135 19.83 7.93 1.13
N GLN A 136 20.10 8.94 0.30
CA GLN A 136 19.10 9.98 -0.03
C GLN A 136 18.05 9.45 -1.00
N SER A 137 18.41 8.62 -1.97
CA SER A 137 17.46 7.90 -2.81
C SER A 137 16.53 7.03 -1.96
N LEU A 138 17.06 6.40 -0.93
CA LEU A 138 16.28 5.64 0.04
C LEU A 138 15.37 6.52 0.93
N LYS A 139 15.78 7.75 1.26
CA LYS A 139 14.96 8.68 2.07
C LYS A 139 13.85 9.37 1.27
N ASP A 140 14.15 9.81 0.04
CA ASP A 140 13.16 10.41 -0.87
C ASP A 140 12.19 9.35 -1.45
N GLU A 141 12.66 8.10 -1.54
CA GLU A 141 11.87 6.91 -1.84
C GLU A 141 11.20 6.33 -0.60
N GLY A 142 11.28 6.97 0.56
CA GLY A 142 10.71 6.45 1.81
C GLY A 142 9.23 6.08 1.71
N PHE A 143 8.52 6.56 0.72
CA PHE A 143 7.18 6.11 0.34
C PHE A 143 7.20 5.04 -0.76
N ILE A 144 8.14 5.09 -1.68
CA ILE A 144 8.32 4.13 -2.78
C ILE A 144 9.14 2.92 -2.30
N VAL A 145 10.08 3.09 -1.38
CA VAL A 145 10.97 2.05 -0.86
C VAL A 145 10.30 1.16 0.18
N HIS A 146 9.32 1.63 0.95
CA HIS A 146 8.45 0.64 1.62
C HIS A 146 7.74 -0.27 0.60
N SER A 147 7.47 0.21 -0.61
CA SER A 147 6.96 -0.65 -1.68
C SER A 147 8.06 -1.49 -2.36
N GLU A 148 9.30 -1.03 -2.46
CA GLU A 148 10.41 -1.78 -3.09
C GLU A 148 11.18 -2.69 -2.12
N ILE A 149 11.32 -2.35 -0.84
CA ILE A 149 11.78 -3.28 0.19
C ILE A 149 10.70 -4.34 0.43
N ALA A 150 9.42 -3.98 0.47
CA ALA A 150 8.34 -4.94 0.40
C ALA A 150 8.41 -5.77 -0.91
N LYS A 151 8.75 -5.18 -2.06
CA LYS A 151 9.01 -5.90 -3.31
C LYS A 151 10.24 -6.81 -3.25
N LYS A 152 11.37 -6.40 -2.68
CA LYS A 152 12.57 -7.26 -2.55
C LYS A 152 12.39 -8.36 -1.51
N VAL A 153 11.73 -8.08 -0.40
CA VAL A 153 11.37 -9.08 0.63
C VAL A 153 10.26 -9.99 0.09
N VAL A 154 9.26 -9.45 -0.61
CA VAL A 154 8.17 -10.22 -1.23
C VAL A 154 8.65 -10.96 -2.47
N SER A 155 9.52 -10.41 -3.33
CA SER A 155 10.05 -11.14 -4.51
C SER A 155 10.96 -12.31 -4.15
N GLY A 156 11.68 -12.23 -3.03
CA GLY A 156 12.45 -13.39 -2.53
C GLY A 156 11.61 -14.48 -1.89
N GLN A 157 10.38 -14.18 -1.46
CA GLN A 157 9.53 -15.10 -0.70
C GLN A 157 8.32 -15.65 -1.46
N THR A 158 7.92 -15.02 -2.58
CA THR A 158 6.83 -15.50 -3.43
C THR A 158 7.18 -16.76 -4.21
N ALA A 159 8.42 -17.21 -4.12
CA ALA A 159 9.00 -18.30 -4.90
C ALA A 159 8.30 -19.66 -4.74
N ALA A 160 7.87 -20.02 -3.57
CA ALA A 160 7.35 -21.37 -3.31
C ALA A 160 5.86 -21.55 -3.64
N THR A 161 5.08 -20.46 -3.67
CA THR A 161 3.61 -20.55 -3.69
C THR A 161 3.02 -20.75 -5.06
N ILE A 162 3.72 -20.26 -6.05
CA ILE A 162 3.17 -20.23 -7.42
C ILE A 162 3.33 -21.57 -8.10
N ILE A 163 4.26 -22.39 -7.61
CA ILE A 163 4.44 -23.77 -8.10
C ILE A 163 3.18 -24.64 -7.87
N SER A 164 2.40 -24.36 -6.81
CA SER A 164 1.23 -25.16 -6.46
C SER A 164 -0.04 -24.84 -7.29
N ILE A 165 -0.09 -23.63 -7.89
CA ILE A 165 -1.24 -23.25 -8.75
C ILE A 165 -1.14 -23.89 -10.13
N ALA A 166 0.10 -24.17 -10.58
CA ALA A 166 0.34 -24.82 -11.86
C ALA A 166 0.00 -26.32 -11.90
N GLU A 167 -0.26 -26.96 -10.75
CA GLU A 167 -0.74 -28.35 -10.66
C GLU A 167 -2.26 -28.49 -10.68
N ALA A 168 -2.99 -27.39 -10.61
CA ALA A 168 -4.44 -27.41 -10.76
C ALA A 168 -4.78 -27.55 -12.25
N GLY A 169 -4.74 -28.77 -12.72
CA GLY A 169 -5.48 -29.26 -13.85
C GLY A 169 -5.13 -28.72 -15.24
N GLU A 170 -4.89 -29.62 -16.15
CA GLU A 170 -5.18 -29.46 -17.56
C GLU A 170 -6.65 -29.01 -17.69
N SER A 171 -6.87 -27.69 -17.74
CA SER A 171 -8.20 -27.15 -17.95
C SER A 171 -8.58 -27.33 -19.42
N ALA A 172 -9.82 -27.72 -19.65
CA ALA A 172 -10.44 -27.81 -20.98
C ALA A 172 -10.12 -26.55 -21.83
N PRO A 173 -10.02 -26.66 -23.15
CA PRO A 173 -9.74 -25.53 -24.04
C PRO A 173 -10.79 -24.45 -23.81
N VAL A 174 -10.35 -23.25 -23.45
CA VAL A 174 -11.21 -22.09 -23.24
C VAL A 174 -11.68 -21.61 -24.61
N GLN A 175 -13.00 -21.64 -24.86
CA GLN A 175 -13.60 -21.08 -26.08
C GLN A 175 -13.73 -19.56 -25.94
N GLY A 176 -13.44 -18.80 -27.00
CA GLY A 176 -13.58 -17.34 -27.00
C GLY A 176 -12.57 -16.63 -27.91
N SER A 177 -12.60 -15.29 -27.92
CA SER A 177 -11.60 -14.48 -28.64
C SER A 177 -10.21 -14.66 -28.04
N ASP A 178 -9.17 -14.37 -28.83
CA ASP A 178 -7.78 -14.52 -28.38
C ASP A 178 -7.50 -13.76 -27.08
N THR A 179 -7.96 -12.51 -26.99
CA THR A 179 -7.83 -11.67 -25.78
C THR A 179 -8.54 -12.28 -24.57
N TYR A 180 -9.77 -12.78 -24.76
CA TYR A 180 -10.52 -13.42 -23.68
C TYR A 180 -9.83 -14.71 -23.22
N ARG A 181 -9.35 -15.55 -24.14
CA ARG A 181 -8.63 -16.80 -23.84
C ARG A 181 -7.38 -16.51 -23.01
N VAL A 182 -6.62 -15.46 -23.35
CA VAL A 182 -5.44 -15.03 -22.60
C VAL A 182 -5.80 -14.64 -21.16
N PHE A 183 -6.81 -13.79 -21.00
CA PHE A 183 -7.26 -13.38 -19.66
C PHE A 183 -7.81 -14.55 -18.85
N ALA A 184 -8.61 -15.40 -19.49
CA ALA A 184 -9.18 -16.59 -18.85
C ALA A 184 -8.08 -17.57 -18.40
N ARG A 185 -7.03 -17.76 -19.22
CA ARG A 185 -5.90 -18.62 -18.87
C ARG A 185 -5.09 -18.04 -17.72
N GLY A 186 -4.80 -16.73 -17.74
CA GLY A 186 -4.14 -16.04 -16.64
C GLY A 186 -4.95 -16.11 -15.33
N CYS A 187 -6.25 -15.81 -15.37
CA CYS A 187 -7.13 -15.93 -14.22
C CYS A 187 -7.23 -17.37 -13.68
N SER A 188 -7.35 -18.36 -14.55
CA SER A 188 -7.36 -19.78 -14.17
C SER A 188 -6.04 -20.17 -13.48
N ALA A 189 -4.89 -19.74 -14.00
CA ALA A 189 -3.59 -19.99 -13.37
C ALA A 189 -3.49 -19.33 -11.96
N ALA A 190 -4.15 -18.19 -11.73
CA ALA A 190 -4.25 -17.54 -10.43
C ALA A 190 -5.36 -18.12 -9.54
N GLY A 191 -6.15 -19.10 -10.04
CA GLY A 191 -7.31 -19.64 -9.35
C GLY A 191 -8.44 -18.61 -9.15
N ILE A 192 -8.67 -17.77 -10.15
CA ILE A 192 -9.67 -16.70 -10.21
C ILE A 192 -10.70 -17.08 -11.27
N GLU A 193 -11.98 -16.88 -10.95
CA GLU A 193 -13.07 -17.02 -11.92
C GLU A 193 -13.22 -15.73 -12.72
N ILE A 194 -13.22 -15.81 -14.05
CA ILE A 194 -13.42 -14.68 -14.95
C ILE A 194 -14.89 -14.56 -15.34
N ALA A 195 -15.35 -13.32 -15.55
CA ALA A 195 -16.69 -13.04 -16.07
C ALA A 195 -16.85 -13.59 -17.50
N SER A 196 -18.08 -13.85 -17.94
CA SER A 196 -18.35 -14.37 -19.29
C SER A 196 -17.84 -13.42 -20.38
N GLU A 197 -17.40 -13.98 -21.51
CA GLU A 197 -16.91 -13.20 -22.65
C GLU A 197 -17.92 -12.18 -23.14
N GLN A 198 -19.21 -12.60 -23.25
CA GLN A 198 -20.29 -11.71 -23.67
C GLN A 198 -20.40 -10.47 -22.77
N ARG A 199 -20.25 -10.67 -21.47
CA ARG A 199 -20.29 -9.57 -20.51
C ARG A 199 -19.07 -8.66 -20.64
N ILE A 200 -17.87 -9.22 -20.78
CA ILE A 200 -16.65 -8.42 -20.97
C ILE A 200 -16.75 -7.62 -22.27
N ARG A 201 -17.17 -8.24 -23.37
CA ARG A 201 -17.35 -7.57 -24.65
C ARG A 201 -18.41 -6.46 -24.62
N SER A 202 -19.57 -6.73 -24.01
CA SER A 202 -20.63 -5.73 -23.91
C SER A 202 -20.24 -4.52 -23.07
N CYS A 203 -19.36 -4.73 -22.10
CA CYS A 203 -18.99 -3.70 -21.11
C CYS A 203 -17.70 -2.94 -21.46
N CYS A 204 -16.72 -3.60 -22.11
CA CYS A 204 -15.38 -3.06 -22.32
C CYS A 204 -14.97 -3.01 -23.80
N GLY A 205 -15.85 -3.43 -24.72
CA GLY A 205 -15.53 -3.50 -26.14
C GLY A 205 -14.70 -4.71 -26.54
N GLU A 206 -14.13 -4.67 -27.74
CA GLU A 206 -13.37 -5.80 -28.30
C GLU A 206 -11.95 -5.92 -27.72
N GLU A 207 -11.36 -4.82 -27.28
CA GLU A 207 -10.02 -4.77 -26.66
C GLU A 207 -10.11 -4.26 -25.21
N PRO A 208 -10.57 -5.10 -24.27
CA PRO A 208 -10.76 -4.69 -22.89
C PRO A 208 -9.41 -4.45 -22.18
N ALA A 209 -9.32 -3.36 -21.43
CA ALA A 209 -8.17 -3.12 -20.56
C ALA A 209 -8.19 -4.06 -19.33
N VAL A 210 -7.01 -4.52 -18.89
CA VAL A 210 -6.88 -5.43 -17.74
C VAL A 210 -7.58 -4.90 -16.48
N PRO A 211 -7.52 -3.60 -16.11
CA PRO A 211 -8.24 -3.07 -14.95
C PRO A 211 -9.77 -3.18 -15.06
N ASP A 212 -10.32 -3.01 -16.25
CA ASP A 212 -11.77 -3.11 -16.46
C ASP A 212 -12.23 -4.58 -16.32
N VAL A 213 -11.46 -5.53 -16.88
CA VAL A 213 -11.71 -6.97 -16.70
C VAL A 213 -11.57 -7.35 -15.23
N ALA A 214 -10.57 -6.82 -14.53
CA ALA A 214 -10.37 -7.07 -13.10
C ALA A 214 -11.54 -6.60 -12.26
N ARG A 215 -12.08 -5.43 -12.59
CA ARG A 215 -13.28 -4.90 -11.93
C ARG A 215 -14.50 -5.78 -12.19
N LEU A 216 -14.76 -6.16 -13.45
CA LEU A 216 -15.91 -7.02 -13.80
C LEU A 216 -15.83 -8.40 -13.16
N SER A 217 -14.65 -8.99 -13.16
CA SER A 217 -14.41 -10.37 -12.69
C SER A 217 -14.01 -10.43 -11.21
N ASN A 218 -13.97 -9.28 -10.51
CA ASN A 218 -13.61 -9.17 -9.10
C ASN A 218 -12.27 -9.82 -8.74
N PHE A 219 -11.20 -9.36 -9.36
CA PHE A 219 -9.84 -9.72 -8.98
C PHE A 219 -8.96 -8.47 -8.80
N THR A 220 -7.91 -8.59 -8.02
CA THR A 220 -6.97 -7.48 -7.85
C THR A 220 -6.02 -7.42 -9.04
N CYS A 221 -5.74 -6.22 -9.55
CA CYS A 221 -4.69 -6.01 -10.54
C CYS A 221 -3.80 -4.85 -10.15
N ARG A 222 -2.51 -4.98 -10.45
CA ARG A 222 -1.50 -3.96 -10.20
C ARG A 222 -0.56 -3.88 -11.39
N GLN A 223 -0.35 -2.67 -11.90
CA GLN A 223 0.65 -2.45 -12.94
C GLN A 223 2.06 -2.61 -12.33
N VAL A 224 2.90 -3.36 -12.99
CA VAL A 224 4.29 -3.64 -12.60
C VAL A 224 5.21 -3.38 -13.80
N VAL A 225 6.45 -3.02 -13.49
CA VAL A 225 7.51 -2.91 -14.51
C VAL A 225 8.38 -4.14 -14.40
N LEU A 226 8.52 -4.86 -15.50
CA LEU A 226 9.33 -6.07 -15.59
C LEU A 226 10.81 -5.70 -15.64
N GLU A 227 11.57 -6.15 -14.66
CA GLU A 227 13.03 -5.97 -14.61
C GLU A 227 13.74 -6.98 -15.54
N PRO A 228 14.99 -6.72 -15.96
CA PRO A 228 15.76 -7.70 -16.73
C PRO A 228 15.83 -9.06 -16.00
N LYS A 229 15.56 -10.14 -16.70
CA LYS A 229 15.53 -11.53 -16.18
C LYS A 229 14.44 -11.80 -15.13
N TRP A 230 13.34 -11.02 -15.14
CA TRP A 230 12.17 -11.21 -14.26
C TRP A 230 11.63 -12.65 -14.28
N TYR A 231 11.73 -13.36 -15.40
CA TYR A 231 11.24 -14.74 -15.56
C TYR A 231 12.03 -15.80 -14.77
N HIS A 232 13.14 -15.42 -14.12
CA HIS A 232 13.83 -16.22 -13.12
C HIS A 232 13.37 -15.92 -11.69
N GLN A 233 12.60 -14.86 -11.51
CA GLN A 233 12.03 -14.45 -10.24
C GLN A 233 10.55 -14.83 -10.19
N GLU A 234 10.00 -14.98 -9.01
CA GLU A 234 8.58 -15.30 -8.86
C GLU A 234 7.76 -14.03 -8.72
N CYS A 235 7.19 -13.59 -9.83
CA CYS A 235 6.40 -12.37 -9.92
C CYS A 235 4.88 -12.63 -9.89
N GLY A 236 4.45 -13.86 -9.64
CA GLY A 236 3.03 -14.21 -9.71
C GLY A 236 2.52 -14.40 -11.13
N VAL A 237 1.23 -14.41 -11.30
CA VAL A 237 0.61 -14.43 -12.63
C VAL A 237 0.57 -13.01 -13.16
N LEU A 238 1.06 -12.85 -14.39
CA LEU A 238 1.18 -11.57 -15.07
C LEU A 238 0.36 -11.56 -16.35
N LEU A 239 -0.31 -10.45 -16.61
CA LEU A 239 -0.93 -10.14 -17.89
C LEU A 239 -0.17 -8.99 -18.53
N GLY A 240 0.29 -9.16 -19.75
CA GLY A 240 1.10 -8.16 -20.46
C GLY A 240 0.81 -8.17 -21.95
N THR A 241 1.68 -7.48 -22.70
CA THR A 241 1.60 -7.43 -24.16
C THR A 241 2.94 -7.79 -24.80
N MET A 242 2.90 -8.55 -25.88
CA MET A 242 4.02 -8.86 -26.74
C MET A 242 3.70 -8.29 -28.13
N GLY A 243 4.39 -7.22 -28.53
CA GLY A 243 3.98 -6.43 -29.69
C GLY A 243 2.58 -5.83 -29.50
N LYS A 244 1.62 -6.25 -30.32
CA LYS A 244 0.19 -5.83 -30.24
C LYS A 244 -0.72 -6.89 -29.58
N LYS A 245 -0.22 -8.08 -29.25
CA LYS A 245 -1.04 -9.16 -28.68
C LYS A 245 -0.97 -9.16 -27.17
N ASN A 246 -2.10 -9.39 -26.52
CA ASN A 246 -2.15 -9.67 -25.09
C ASN A 246 -1.57 -11.05 -24.81
N VAL A 247 -0.81 -11.20 -23.73
CA VAL A 247 -0.22 -12.46 -23.30
C VAL A 247 -0.40 -12.68 -21.80
N ALA A 248 -0.63 -13.94 -21.42
CA ALA A 248 -0.63 -14.36 -20.03
C ALA A 248 0.67 -15.08 -19.68
N MET A 249 1.29 -14.67 -18.61
CA MET A 249 2.55 -15.23 -18.13
C MET A 249 2.36 -15.78 -16.72
N TYR A 250 2.67 -17.05 -16.53
CA TYR A 250 2.47 -17.72 -15.24
C TYR A 250 3.55 -18.76 -14.97
N PRO A 251 3.91 -18.97 -13.69
CA PRO A 251 4.95 -19.92 -13.35
C PRO A 251 4.44 -21.35 -13.46
N ARG A 252 5.30 -22.25 -13.95
CA ARG A 252 5.11 -23.71 -13.98
C ARG A 252 6.15 -24.41 -13.11
N LYS A 253 6.02 -25.71 -12.89
CA LYS A 253 6.97 -26.53 -12.10
C LYS A 253 8.44 -26.19 -12.41
N GLY A 254 9.25 -25.96 -11.40
CA GLY A 254 10.69 -25.75 -11.54
C GLY A 254 11.13 -24.29 -11.80
N LYS A 255 10.38 -23.30 -11.36
CA LYS A 255 10.70 -21.87 -11.53
C LYS A 255 10.75 -21.40 -12.99
N GLN A 256 10.02 -22.05 -13.88
CA GLN A 256 9.96 -21.69 -15.29
C GLN A 256 8.65 -20.97 -15.56
N TYR A 257 8.73 -19.82 -16.22
CA TYR A 257 7.55 -19.11 -16.70
C TYR A 257 7.10 -19.64 -18.05
N MET A 258 5.79 -19.79 -18.16
CA MET A 258 5.11 -20.10 -19.41
C MET A 258 4.41 -18.83 -19.89
N LEU A 259 4.41 -18.61 -21.19
CA LEU A 259 3.68 -17.57 -21.89
C LEU A 259 2.56 -18.23 -22.69
N TYR A 260 1.35 -17.68 -22.61
CA TYR A 260 0.19 -18.08 -23.40
C TYR A 260 -0.26 -16.89 -24.24
N ASP A 261 -0.32 -17.05 -25.54
CA ASP A 261 -0.62 -15.99 -26.53
C ASP A 261 -2.06 -16.00 -27.05
N GLY A 262 -2.90 -16.88 -26.51
CA GLY A 262 -4.29 -17.12 -26.96
C GLY A 262 -4.45 -18.46 -27.67
N ASP A 263 -3.40 -19.01 -28.27
CA ASP A 263 -3.42 -20.28 -29.02
C ASP A 263 -2.53 -21.35 -28.39
N GLN A 264 -1.28 -21.03 -28.12
CA GLN A 264 -0.29 -21.99 -27.64
C GLN A 264 0.45 -21.52 -26.39
N GLU A 265 1.02 -22.49 -25.67
CA GLU A 265 1.87 -22.24 -24.49
C GLU A 265 3.34 -22.39 -24.88
N TYR A 266 4.12 -21.36 -24.58
CA TYR A 266 5.56 -21.35 -24.81
C TYR A 266 6.32 -21.21 -23.51
N ARG A 267 7.50 -21.80 -23.44
CA ARG A 267 8.45 -21.51 -22.37
C ARG A 267 9.13 -20.19 -22.66
N ILE A 268 9.16 -19.27 -21.70
CA ILE A 268 9.80 -17.96 -21.89
C ILE A 268 11.30 -18.15 -22.02
N THR A 269 11.86 -17.68 -23.14
CA THR A 269 13.29 -17.58 -23.41
C THR A 269 13.75 -16.13 -23.24
N GLU A 270 15.06 -15.90 -23.22
CA GLU A 270 15.64 -14.56 -23.08
C GLU A 270 15.25 -13.63 -24.25
N GLU A 271 15.17 -14.18 -25.46
CA GLU A 271 14.73 -13.46 -26.67
C GLU A 271 13.26 -13.04 -26.56
N MET A 272 12.37 -13.96 -26.22
CA MET A 272 10.94 -13.67 -26.03
C MET A 272 10.70 -12.67 -24.88
N ALA A 273 11.48 -12.76 -23.80
CA ALA A 273 11.39 -11.81 -22.69
C ALA A 273 11.75 -10.38 -23.10
N GLY A 274 12.62 -10.21 -24.11
CA GLY A 274 12.96 -8.91 -24.69
C GLY A 274 11.86 -8.30 -25.58
N GLU A 275 10.97 -9.12 -26.14
CA GLU A 275 9.85 -8.69 -26.98
C GLU A 275 8.61 -8.30 -26.13
N ILE A 276 8.54 -8.78 -24.88
CA ILE A 276 7.45 -8.48 -23.96
C ILE A 276 7.57 -7.02 -23.49
N SER A 277 6.45 -6.31 -23.50
CA SER A 277 6.40 -4.94 -22.97
C SER A 277 6.89 -4.91 -21.50
N PRO A 278 7.74 -3.92 -21.13
CA PRO A 278 8.19 -3.80 -19.75
C PRO A 278 7.04 -3.50 -18.76
N LYS A 279 5.88 -3.06 -19.26
CA LYS A 279 4.69 -2.84 -18.44
C LYS A 279 3.78 -4.06 -18.49
N ALA A 280 3.49 -4.64 -17.33
CA ALA A 280 2.57 -5.77 -17.19
C ALA A 280 1.67 -5.55 -15.98
N TYR A 281 0.61 -6.37 -15.85
CA TYR A 281 -0.29 -6.36 -14.69
C TYR A 281 -0.12 -7.65 -13.90
N SER A 282 0.24 -7.53 -12.62
CA SER A 282 0.18 -8.64 -11.67
C SER A 282 -1.26 -8.78 -11.18
N ILE A 283 -1.79 -9.99 -11.25
CA ILE A 283 -3.17 -10.28 -10.83
C ILE A 283 -3.20 -11.13 -9.56
N GLY A 284 -4.24 -10.94 -8.74
CA GLY A 284 -4.43 -11.64 -7.47
C GLY A 284 -5.90 -11.82 -7.12
N ARG A 285 -6.16 -12.67 -6.14
CA ARG A 285 -7.53 -12.94 -5.67
C ARG A 285 -8.10 -11.77 -4.90
N ALA A 286 -9.37 -11.45 -5.09
CA ALA A 286 -10.12 -10.50 -4.29
C ALA A 286 -11.11 -11.20 -3.34
N LEU A 287 -11.58 -10.46 -2.34
CA LEU A 287 -12.67 -10.91 -1.48
C LEU A 287 -14.02 -10.81 -2.22
N PRO A 288 -14.99 -11.70 -1.95
CA PRO A 288 -16.33 -11.62 -2.53
C PRO A 288 -17.02 -10.27 -2.25
N ARG A 289 -17.84 -9.80 -3.17
CA ARG A 289 -18.58 -8.51 -3.07
C ARG A 289 -19.77 -8.55 -2.13
N THR A 290 -20.01 -9.65 -1.45
CA THR A 290 -21.08 -9.82 -0.46
C THR A 290 -20.61 -9.41 0.95
N LYS A 291 -21.54 -9.34 1.91
CA LYS A 291 -21.17 -9.26 3.33
C LYS A 291 -20.37 -10.50 3.71
N LEU A 292 -19.27 -10.30 4.39
CA LEU A 292 -18.31 -11.36 4.69
C LEU A 292 -18.36 -11.76 6.16
N THR A 293 -18.28 -13.07 6.38
CA THR A 293 -18.17 -13.65 7.72
C THR A 293 -16.74 -14.09 8.00
N GLY A 294 -16.40 -14.36 9.27
CA GLY A 294 -15.11 -14.95 9.62
C GLY A 294 -14.84 -16.30 8.94
N LYS A 295 -15.89 -17.05 8.59
CA LYS A 295 -15.76 -18.31 7.84
C LYS A 295 -15.29 -18.08 6.40
N ASP A 296 -15.73 -17.00 5.77
CA ASP A 296 -15.33 -16.66 4.40
C ASP A 296 -13.87 -16.21 4.37
N LEU A 297 -13.44 -15.42 5.36
CA LEU A 297 -12.03 -15.07 5.57
C LEU A 297 -11.16 -16.32 5.78
N PHE A 298 -11.60 -17.23 6.64
CA PHE A 298 -10.87 -18.48 6.88
C PHE A 298 -10.75 -19.31 5.59
N ARG A 299 -11.84 -19.41 4.81
CA ARG A 299 -11.86 -20.12 3.52
C ARG A 299 -10.90 -19.45 2.52
N PHE A 300 -10.88 -18.11 2.49
CA PHE A 300 -9.95 -17.35 1.66
C PHE A 300 -8.49 -17.63 2.06
N CYS A 301 -8.13 -17.50 3.34
CA CYS A 301 -6.79 -17.78 3.86
C CYS A 301 -6.36 -19.24 3.60
N LYS A 302 -7.27 -20.20 3.77
CA LYS A 302 -6.98 -21.63 3.49
C LYS A 302 -6.64 -21.86 2.01
N LYS A 303 -7.31 -21.18 1.08
CA LYS A 303 -7.03 -21.27 -0.36
C LYS A 303 -5.71 -20.58 -0.75
N SER A 304 -5.21 -19.65 0.08
CA SER A 304 -3.93 -18.98 -0.15
C SER A 304 -2.71 -19.80 0.30
N ILE A 305 -2.93 -20.90 1.06
CA ILE A 305 -1.83 -21.80 1.47
C ILE A 305 -1.61 -22.84 0.37
N PRO A 306 -0.39 -22.94 -0.19
CA PRO A 306 -0.08 -23.96 -1.19
C PRO A 306 -0.19 -25.38 -0.62
N GLY A 307 -0.87 -26.27 -1.34
CA GLY A 307 -1.02 -27.66 -0.89
C GLY A 307 0.32 -28.38 -0.65
N LYS A 308 1.33 -28.06 -1.45
CA LYS A 308 2.70 -28.58 -1.27
C LYS A 308 3.35 -28.15 0.04
N SER A 309 3.08 -26.93 0.48
CA SER A 309 3.59 -26.45 1.77
C SER A 309 3.01 -27.26 2.92
N ILE A 310 1.71 -27.60 2.85
CA ILE A 310 1.07 -28.44 3.85
C ILE A 310 1.68 -29.85 3.84
N THR A 311 1.85 -30.47 2.68
CA THR A 311 2.45 -31.81 2.57
C THR A 311 3.91 -31.80 3.03
N ALA A 312 4.69 -30.77 2.69
CA ALA A 312 6.06 -30.62 3.17
C ALA A 312 6.12 -30.46 4.69
N LEU A 313 5.24 -29.65 5.29
CA LEU A 313 5.16 -29.48 6.74
C LEU A 313 4.84 -30.79 7.46
N VAL A 314 3.91 -31.59 6.92
CA VAL A 314 3.57 -32.91 7.47
C VAL A 314 4.77 -33.87 7.39
N LEU A 315 5.43 -33.93 6.23
CA LEU A 315 6.58 -34.86 6.04
C LEU A 315 7.78 -34.45 6.90
N LEU A 316 8.11 -33.14 6.95
CA LEU A 316 9.19 -32.63 7.80
C LEU A 316 8.88 -32.79 9.28
N GLY A 317 7.62 -32.62 9.69
CA GLY A 317 7.15 -32.87 11.04
C GLY A 317 7.28 -34.33 11.42
N LEU A 318 6.89 -35.27 10.54
CA LEU A 318 7.06 -36.71 10.75
C LEU A 318 8.54 -37.08 10.86
N ALA A 319 9.39 -36.58 9.97
CA ALA A 319 10.82 -36.85 10.01
C ALA A 319 11.47 -36.37 11.31
N SER A 320 11.16 -35.11 11.73
CA SER A 320 11.63 -34.58 13.01
C SER A 320 11.15 -35.39 14.20
N THR A 321 9.89 -35.87 14.18
CA THR A 321 9.34 -36.71 15.25
C THR A 321 9.95 -38.07 15.29
N LEU A 322 10.21 -38.72 14.16
CA LEU A 322 10.92 -40.02 14.10
C LEU A 322 12.31 -39.92 14.72
N ILE A 323 13.06 -38.86 14.38
CA ILE A 323 14.36 -38.60 15.01
C ILE A 323 14.19 -38.37 16.50
N GLY A 324 13.20 -37.54 16.89
CA GLY A 324 12.91 -37.26 18.30
C GLY A 324 12.55 -38.49 19.13
N ILE A 325 11.95 -39.55 18.53
CA ILE A 325 11.64 -40.81 19.18
C ILE A 325 12.88 -41.69 19.29
N LEU A 326 13.80 -41.64 18.34
CA LEU A 326 15.03 -42.42 18.35
C LEU A 326 15.99 -41.95 19.45
N LEU A 327 16.09 -40.67 19.71
CA LEU A 327 17.00 -40.09 20.72
C LEU A 327 16.79 -40.66 22.14
N PRO A 328 15.56 -40.72 22.69
CA PRO A 328 15.32 -41.38 23.98
C PRO A 328 15.73 -42.86 24.00
N THR A 329 15.52 -43.55 22.90
CA THR A 329 15.87 -44.98 22.80
C THR A 329 17.39 -45.21 22.76
N LEU A 330 18.13 -44.35 22.06
CA LEU A 330 19.59 -44.39 22.04
C LEU A 330 20.17 -44.05 23.42
N ASN A 331 19.62 -43.01 24.08
CA ASN A 331 20.01 -42.66 25.45
C ASN A 331 19.78 -43.82 26.41
N GLN A 332 18.63 -44.51 26.31
CA GLN A 332 18.33 -45.68 27.12
C GLN A 332 19.43 -46.75 26.97
N LYS A 333 19.81 -47.12 25.73
CA LYS A 333 20.84 -48.13 25.47
C LYS A 333 22.20 -47.71 26.00
N ILE A 334 22.57 -46.42 25.87
CA ILE A 334 23.83 -45.94 26.44
C ILE A 334 23.90 -46.20 27.93
N TYR A 335 22.88 -45.86 28.71
CA TYR A 335 22.87 -45.97 30.16
C TYR A 335 22.67 -47.42 30.64
N ASP A 336 21.78 -48.20 30.02
CA ASP A 336 21.44 -49.55 30.51
C ASP A 336 22.41 -50.61 30.03
N GLU A 337 23.00 -50.47 28.84
CA GLU A 337 23.84 -51.51 28.22
C GLU A 337 25.33 -51.11 28.22
N TYR A 338 25.69 -50.05 27.52
CA TYR A 338 27.12 -49.81 27.21
C TYR A 338 27.91 -49.15 28.34
N ILE A 339 27.32 -48.28 29.15
CA ILE A 339 27.97 -47.75 30.34
C ILE A 339 28.11 -48.85 31.39
N ALA A 340 27.08 -49.68 31.56
CA ALA A 340 27.12 -50.82 32.51
C ALA A 340 28.16 -51.85 32.10
N LEU A 341 28.42 -52.07 30.82
CA LEU A 341 29.45 -53.00 30.31
C LEU A 341 30.84 -52.34 30.23
N GLY A 342 31.00 -51.07 30.46
CA GLY A 342 32.26 -50.33 30.37
C GLY A 342 32.82 -50.22 28.95
N ASP A 343 31.98 -50.41 27.93
CA ASP A 343 32.38 -50.32 26.51
C ASP A 343 32.41 -48.84 26.02
N PHE A 344 33.54 -48.20 26.26
CA PHE A 344 33.78 -46.82 25.88
C PHE A 344 33.69 -46.59 24.36
N GLY A 345 34.10 -47.57 23.52
CA GLY A 345 34.09 -47.47 22.07
C GLY A 345 32.67 -47.33 21.52
N MET A 346 31.74 -48.17 22.01
CA MET A 346 30.33 -48.10 21.61
C MET A 346 29.63 -46.86 22.14
N VAL A 347 29.97 -46.40 23.34
CA VAL A 347 29.43 -45.12 23.87
C VAL A 347 29.80 -43.97 22.97
N VAL A 348 31.07 -43.85 22.53
CA VAL A 348 31.50 -42.77 21.62
C VAL A 348 30.78 -42.86 20.28
N GLN A 349 30.65 -44.08 19.69
CA GLN A 349 29.91 -44.23 18.41
C GLN A 349 28.45 -43.81 18.53
N LEU A 350 27.77 -44.18 19.62
CA LEU A 350 26.39 -43.76 19.86
C LEU A 350 26.28 -42.26 20.13
N CYS A 351 27.21 -41.63 20.81
CA CYS A 351 27.27 -40.19 20.98
C CYS A 351 27.43 -39.45 19.62
N VAL A 352 28.29 -39.95 18.73
CA VAL A 352 28.45 -39.42 17.38
C VAL A 352 27.15 -39.58 16.58
N LEU A 353 26.49 -40.74 16.69
CA LEU A 353 25.19 -41.00 16.05
C LEU A 353 24.11 -40.04 16.56
N ILE A 354 24.02 -39.85 17.87
CA ILE A 354 23.09 -38.87 18.48
C ILE A 354 23.39 -37.46 17.99
N GLY A 355 24.66 -37.05 17.95
CA GLY A 355 25.08 -35.76 17.41
C GLY A 355 24.64 -35.56 15.94
N SER A 356 24.79 -36.62 15.13
CA SER A 356 24.34 -36.63 13.72
C SER A 356 22.80 -36.47 13.60
N PHE A 357 22.05 -37.17 14.43
CA PHE A 357 20.59 -37.04 14.46
C PHE A 357 20.14 -35.65 14.97
N MET A 358 20.84 -35.09 15.97
CA MET A 358 20.55 -33.72 16.43
C MET A 358 20.79 -32.69 15.34
N LEU A 359 21.91 -32.80 14.61
CA LEU A 359 22.16 -31.92 13.44
C LEU A 359 21.11 -32.08 12.34
N GLY A 360 20.71 -33.32 12.04
CA GLY A 360 19.60 -33.61 11.12
C GLY A 360 18.29 -32.96 11.57
N ASN A 361 17.96 -33.06 12.86
CA ASN A 361 16.73 -32.44 13.41
C ASN A 361 16.77 -30.92 13.36
N VAL A 362 17.93 -30.31 13.58
CA VAL A 362 18.10 -28.84 13.40
C VAL A 362 17.82 -28.46 11.95
N PHE A 363 18.38 -29.20 11.00
CA PHE A 363 18.13 -28.96 9.57
C PHE A 363 16.65 -29.10 9.20
N PHE A 364 15.97 -30.18 9.62
CA PHE A 364 14.55 -30.37 9.37
C PHE A 364 13.71 -29.29 10.04
N SER A 365 14.02 -28.86 11.25
CA SER A 365 13.37 -27.76 11.96
C SER A 365 13.55 -26.44 11.22
N MET A 366 14.74 -26.18 10.69
CA MET A 366 15.01 -24.97 9.89
C MET A 366 14.16 -24.95 8.62
N VAL A 367 14.18 -26.04 7.84
CA VAL A 367 13.37 -26.13 6.61
C VAL A 367 11.87 -26.03 6.91
N LYS A 368 11.40 -26.67 8.01
CA LYS A 368 10.03 -26.58 8.49
C LYS A 368 9.65 -25.12 8.78
N LYS A 369 10.45 -24.40 9.59
CA LYS A 369 10.21 -22.98 9.92
C LYS A 369 10.21 -22.09 8.69
N LEU A 370 11.13 -22.31 7.73
CA LEU A 370 11.13 -21.58 6.47
C LEU A 370 9.85 -21.82 5.66
N THR A 371 9.36 -23.06 5.63
CA THR A 371 8.11 -23.41 4.95
C THR A 371 6.89 -22.80 5.64
N GLU A 372 6.83 -22.80 6.97
CA GLU A 372 5.79 -22.13 7.77
C GLU A 372 5.78 -20.64 7.52
N TYR A 373 6.95 -20.01 7.52
CA TYR A 373 7.10 -18.58 7.26
C TYR A 373 6.67 -18.22 5.83
N SER A 374 7.08 -19.02 4.84
CA SER A 374 6.63 -18.84 3.46
C SER A 374 5.10 -18.90 3.35
N ALA A 375 4.46 -19.93 3.93
CA ALA A 375 3.00 -20.05 3.93
C ALA A 375 2.32 -18.84 4.62
N SER A 376 2.90 -18.35 5.72
CA SER A 376 2.43 -17.16 6.43
C SER A 376 2.52 -15.90 5.57
N CYS A 377 3.63 -15.71 4.84
CA CYS A 377 3.82 -14.56 3.96
C CYS A 377 2.81 -14.53 2.82
N HIS A 378 2.46 -15.69 2.26
CA HIS A 378 1.44 -15.76 1.21
C HIS A 378 0.08 -15.35 1.71
N VAL A 379 -0.35 -15.88 2.86
CA VAL A 379 -1.65 -15.52 3.44
C VAL A 379 -1.67 -14.05 3.82
N ASN A 380 -0.57 -13.52 4.38
CA ASN A 380 -0.42 -12.11 4.69
C ASN A 380 -0.59 -11.24 3.44
N TYR A 381 0.16 -11.55 2.38
CA TYR A 381 0.13 -10.78 1.14
C TYR A 381 -1.24 -10.82 0.45
N ASP A 382 -1.80 -12.02 0.26
CA ASP A 382 -3.09 -12.19 -0.41
C ASP A 382 -4.22 -11.50 0.34
N LEU A 383 -4.28 -11.68 1.68
CA LEU A 383 -5.32 -11.07 2.48
C LEU A 383 -5.17 -9.55 2.55
N GLN A 384 -3.93 -9.07 2.71
CA GLN A 384 -3.64 -7.63 2.74
C GLN A 384 -4.11 -6.95 1.45
N ASN A 385 -3.74 -7.50 0.29
CA ASN A 385 -4.17 -6.99 -1.01
C ASN A 385 -5.68 -7.05 -1.19
N ALA A 386 -6.30 -8.16 -0.80
CA ALA A 386 -7.73 -8.34 -0.93
C ALA A 386 -8.54 -7.39 -0.03
N VAL A 387 -8.04 -7.08 1.18
CA VAL A 387 -8.66 -6.12 2.10
C VAL A 387 -8.46 -4.68 1.60
N TYR A 388 -7.27 -4.33 1.08
CA TYR A 388 -7.06 -3.03 0.43
C TYR A 388 -7.96 -2.87 -0.81
N TRP A 389 -8.07 -3.88 -1.64
CA TRP A 389 -8.97 -3.84 -2.79
C TRP A 389 -10.43 -3.62 -2.37
N ARG A 390 -10.86 -4.30 -1.30
CA ARG A 390 -12.23 -4.19 -0.79
C ARG A 390 -12.54 -2.80 -0.26
N ILE A 391 -11.62 -2.16 0.49
CA ILE A 391 -11.93 -0.85 1.06
C ILE A 391 -12.18 0.20 -0.02
N PHE A 392 -11.45 0.16 -1.14
CA PHE A 392 -11.69 1.06 -2.27
C PHE A 392 -12.98 0.77 -3.04
N GLN A 393 -13.65 -0.35 -2.76
CA GLN A 393 -14.97 -0.66 -3.30
C GLN A 393 -16.12 -0.25 -2.38
N LEU A 394 -15.84 0.19 -1.14
CA LEU A 394 -16.87 0.60 -0.19
C LEU A 394 -17.46 1.97 -0.55
N PRO A 395 -18.73 2.22 -0.23
CA PRO A 395 -19.37 3.50 -0.50
C PRO A 395 -18.73 4.63 0.32
N GLU A 396 -18.81 5.87 -0.19
CA GLU A 396 -18.25 7.07 0.45
C GLU A 396 -18.78 7.27 1.88
N SER A 397 -20.06 6.94 2.10
CA SER A 397 -20.71 7.03 3.42
C SER A 397 -20.00 6.21 4.52
N PHE A 398 -19.32 5.12 4.15
CA PHE A 398 -18.51 4.32 5.09
C PHE A 398 -17.37 5.13 5.70
N PHE A 399 -16.68 5.94 4.88
CA PHE A 399 -15.48 6.66 5.32
C PHE A 399 -15.76 7.81 6.29
N ARG A 400 -17.00 8.32 6.35
CA ARG A 400 -17.37 9.39 7.28
C ARG A 400 -17.33 8.98 8.76
N GLY A 401 -17.48 7.68 9.03
CA GLY A 401 -17.48 7.16 10.38
C GLY A 401 -16.08 6.87 10.97
N TYR A 402 -15.02 7.09 10.19
CA TYR A 402 -13.67 6.69 10.57
C TYR A 402 -12.63 7.73 10.20
N ASP A 403 -11.67 7.93 11.09
CA ASP A 403 -10.47 8.70 10.77
C ASP A 403 -9.55 7.90 9.83
N SER A 404 -8.89 8.59 8.89
CA SER A 404 -7.97 7.97 7.92
C SER A 404 -6.82 7.20 8.59
N GLY A 405 -6.30 7.71 9.72
CA GLY A 405 -5.26 7.04 10.50
C GLY A 405 -5.74 5.73 11.15
N ASP A 406 -6.96 5.69 11.67
CA ASP A 406 -7.57 4.47 12.24
C ASP A 406 -7.82 3.42 11.14
N LEU A 407 -8.34 3.84 9.98
CA LEU A 407 -8.51 2.94 8.83
C LEU A 407 -7.19 2.36 8.34
N ALA A 408 -6.15 3.19 8.19
CA ALA A 408 -4.82 2.75 7.77
C ALA A 408 -4.25 1.70 8.75
N GLN A 409 -4.41 1.91 10.06
CA GLN A 409 -3.97 0.96 11.08
C GLN A 409 -4.77 -0.35 11.03
N ARG A 410 -6.10 -0.29 10.87
CA ARG A 410 -6.95 -1.49 10.73
C ARG A 410 -6.55 -2.33 9.53
N LEU A 411 -6.35 -1.67 8.39
CA LEU A 411 -5.91 -2.32 7.16
C LEU A 411 -4.53 -2.95 7.32
N GLY A 412 -3.56 -2.22 7.89
CA GLY A 412 -2.19 -2.69 8.06
C GLY A 412 -2.05 -3.93 8.97
N GLN A 413 -3.02 -4.18 9.86
CA GLN A 413 -3.00 -5.31 10.78
C GLN A 413 -3.64 -6.60 10.21
N ALA A 414 -4.44 -6.52 9.15
CA ALA A 414 -5.22 -7.65 8.63
C ALA A 414 -4.35 -8.81 8.15
N GLY A 415 -3.41 -8.54 7.29
CA GLY A 415 -2.50 -9.54 6.73
C GLY A 415 -1.57 -10.17 7.77
N PRO A 416 -0.77 -9.36 8.52
CA PRO A 416 0.12 -9.87 9.56
C PRO A 416 -0.57 -10.73 10.60
N ALA A 417 -1.77 -10.34 11.05
CA ALA A 417 -2.57 -11.12 11.98
C ALA A 417 -2.94 -12.50 11.43
N ALA A 418 -3.38 -12.57 10.17
CA ALA A 418 -3.70 -13.85 9.53
C ALA A 418 -2.44 -14.72 9.31
N GLY A 419 -1.33 -14.12 8.90
CA GLY A 419 -0.04 -14.82 8.75
C GLY A 419 0.46 -15.41 10.07
N GLN A 420 0.32 -14.66 11.17
CA GLN A 420 0.69 -15.14 12.50
C GLN A 420 -0.16 -16.34 12.94
N VAL A 421 -1.45 -16.36 12.59
CA VAL A 421 -2.30 -17.53 12.87
C VAL A 421 -1.84 -18.75 12.10
N VAL A 422 -1.50 -18.59 10.83
CA VAL A 422 -1.03 -19.71 10.03
C VAL A 422 0.20 -20.35 10.68
N THR A 423 1.21 -19.58 11.07
CA THR A 423 2.41 -20.11 11.72
C THR A 423 2.10 -20.77 13.06
N GLN A 424 1.24 -20.17 13.88
CA GLN A 424 0.92 -20.74 15.20
C GLN A 424 0.02 -21.97 15.11
N VAL A 425 -1.01 -21.94 14.27
CA VAL A 425 -1.95 -23.08 14.13
C VAL A 425 -1.25 -24.27 13.46
N THR A 426 -0.43 -24.04 12.43
CA THR A 426 0.32 -25.13 11.79
C THR A 426 1.39 -25.70 12.73
N GLY A 427 2.15 -24.86 13.41
CA GLY A 427 3.16 -25.28 14.37
C GLY A 427 2.58 -26.04 15.55
N ALA A 428 1.62 -25.46 16.26
CA ALA A 428 0.98 -26.07 17.42
C ALA A 428 0.13 -27.30 17.07
N GLY A 429 -0.62 -27.24 15.95
CA GLY A 429 -1.50 -28.34 15.52
C GLY A 429 -0.71 -29.59 15.14
N PHE A 430 0.30 -29.44 14.30
CA PHE A 430 1.19 -30.58 13.96
C PHE A 430 2.00 -31.05 15.16
N GLY A 431 2.52 -30.11 15.98
CA GLY A 431 3.23 -30.44 17.19
C GLY A 431 2.42 -31.35 18.12
N MET A 432 1.12 -31.03 18.31
CA MET A 432 0.23 -31.85 19.13
C MET A 432 -0.01 -33.25 18.53
N VAL A 433 -0.32 -33.36 17.24
CA VAL A 433 -0.54 -34.65 16.59
C VAL A 433 0.70 -35.54 16.74
N PHE A 434 1.86 -34.98 16.51
CA PHE A 434 3.11 -35.71 16.64
C PHE A 434 3.48 -36.04 18.11
N SER A 435 3.04 -35.22 19.07
CA SER A 435 3.27 -35.49 20.49
C SER A 435 2.58 -36.77 21.00
N LEU A 436 1.56 -37.25 20.31
CA LEU A 436 0.89 -38.51 20.63
C LEU A 436 1.88 -39.70 20.51
N PHE A 437 2.87 -39.61 19.63
CA PHE A 437 3.93 -40.63 19.53
C PHE A 437 4.83 -40.64 20.75
N TYR A 438 5.14 -39.46 21.32
CA TYR A 438 5.90 -39.36 22.58
C TYR A 438 5.07 -39.92 23.74
N LEU A 439 3.76 -39.61 23.80
CA LEU A 439 2.87 -40.19 24.81
C LEU A 439 2.82 -41.72 24.74
N TRP A 440 2.71 -42.27 23.52
CA TRP A 440 2.76 -43.74 23.35
C TRP A 440 4.09 -44.36 23.85
N ARG A 441 5.21 -43.70 23.62
CA ARG A 441 6.52 -44.14 24.15
C ARG A 441 6.58 -44.05 25.68
N MET A 442 6.08 -42.99 26.28
CA MET A 442 6.02 -42.84 27.75
C MET A 442 5.20 -43.96 28.40
N ILE A 443 4.08 -44.35 27.81
CA ILE A 443 3.25 -45.47 28.30
C ILE A 443 4.03 -46.79 28.27
N LYS A 444 4.85 -47.02 27.21
CA LYS A 444 5.70 -48.20 27.10
C LYS A 444 6.82 -48.25 28.14
N TYR A 445 7.39 -47.10 28.53
CA TYR A 445 8.42 -47.06 29.58
C TYR A 445 7.82 -47.25 30.97
N SER A 446 6.74 -46.56 31.31
CA SER A 446 6.01 -46.76 32.58
C SER A 446 4.61 -46.12 32.53
N GLY A 447 3.56 -46.94 32.48
CA GLY A 447 2.18 -46.45 32.50
C GLY A 447 1.83 -45.63 33.74
N LYS A 448 2.36 -46.05 34.92
CA LYS A 448 2.10 -45.35 36.20
C LYS A 448 2.71 -43.96 36.25
N LEU A 449 3.96 -43.81 35.76
CA LEU A 449 4.63 -42.50 35.67
C LEU A 449 3.98 -41.62 34.63
N THR A 450 3.47 -42.18 33.51
CA THR A 450 2.76 -41.44 32.47
C THR A 450 1.50 -40.77 33.00
N VAL A 451 0.73 -41.45 33.88
CA VAL A 451 -0.44 -40.82 34.51
C VAL A 451 -0.05 -39.60 35.36
N TRP A 452 1.01 -39.68 36.14
CA TRP A 452 1.52 -38.54 36.93
C TRP A 452 2.01 -37.42 36.02
N ALA A 453 2.71 -37.77 34.93
CA ALA A 453 3.17 -36.83 33.90
C ALA A 453 2.01 -36.06 33.25
N LEU A 454 0.92 -36.77 32.88
CA LEU A 454 -0.27 -36.16 32.31
C LEU A 454 -0.98 -35.20 33.29
N ILE A 455 -1.12 -35.63 34.57
CA ILE A 455 -1.71 -34.78 35.59
C ILE A 455 -0.91 -33.50 35.76
N MET A 456 0.42 -33.60 35.88
CA MET A 456 1.31 -32.44 36.02
C MET A 456 1.25 -31.55 34.76
N SER A 457 1.33 -32.12 33.56
CA SER A 457 1.21 -31.37 32.30
C SER A 457 -0.12 -30.61 32.19
N LEU A 458 -1.21 -31.25 32.64
CA LEU A 458 -2.53 -30.62 32.64
C LEU A 458 -2.60 -29.46 33.64
N ILE A 459 -2.05 -29.60 34.84
CA ILE A 459 -2.00 -28.53 35.84
C ILE A 459 -1.24 -27.33 35.29
N PHE A 460 -0.06 -27.54 34.72
CA PHE A 460 0.73 -26.47 34.13
C PHE A 460 0.04 -25.85 32.87
N ALA A 461 -0.61 -26.67 32.05
CA ALA A 461 -1.37 -26.16 30.87
C ALA A 461 -2.54 -25.29 31.33
N VAL A 462 -3.28 -25.68 32.38
CA VAL A 462 -4.38 -24.89 32.95
C VAL A 462 -3.85 -23.58 33.56
N LEU A 463 -2.73 -23.66 34.31
CA LEU A 463 -2.12 -22.44 34.89
C LEU A 463 -1.64 -21.49 33.80
N ARG A 464 -0.99 -21.99 32.76
CA ARG A 464 -0.59 -21.21 31.62
C ARG A 464 -1.78 -20.61 30.89
N TYR A 465 -2.83 -21.39 30.64
CA TYR A 465 -4.06 -20.88 30.04
C TYR A 465 -4.66 -19.71 30.82
N PHE A 466 -4.63 -19.79 32.16
CA PHE A 466 -5.10 -18.70 33.02
C PHE A 466 -4.22 -17.44 32.91
N LEU A 467 -2.89 -17.59 32.87
CA LEU A 467 -1.98 -16.48 32.68
C LEU A 467 -2.15 -15.84 31.30
N GLU A 468 -2.26 -16.64 30.24
CA GLU A 468 -2.46 -16.17 28.88
C GLU A 468 -3.80 -15.42 28.71
N THR A 469 -4.88 -15.92 29.34
CA THR A 469 -6.17 -15.20 29.30
C THR A 469 -6.10 -13.84 30.02
N ARG A 470 -5.25 -13.73 31.03
CA ARG A 470 -5.02 -12.46 31.74
C ARG A 470 -4.12 -11.53 30.91
N SER A 471 -3.12 -12.03 30.23
CA SER A 471 -2.29 -11.31 29.26
C SER A 471 -3.13 -10.72 28.13
N LEU A 472 -4.03 -11.53 27.54
CA LEU A 472 -4.95 -11.12 26.47
C LEU A 472 -5.81 -9.90 26.86
N ARG A 473 -6.23 -9.79 28.13
CA ARG A 473 -6.98 -8.65 28.61
C ARG A 473 -6.17 -7.34 28.53
N TYR A 474 -4.91 -7.37 28.92
CA TYR A 474 -4.01 -6.21 28.85
C TYR A 474 -3.63 -5.87 27.41
N GLU A 475 -3.40 -6.87 26.57
CA GLU A 475 -3.15 -6.67 25.14
C GLU A 475 -4.34 -6.00 24.44
N THR A 476 -5.58 -6.38 24.77
CA THR A 476 -6.78 -5.73 24.20
C THR A 476 -6.84 -4.26 24.58
N LEU A 477 -6.55 -3.93 25.84
CA LEU A 477 -6.51 -2.54 26.34
C LEU A 477 -5.35 -1.76 25.72
N GLN A 478 -4.20 -2.39 25.52
CA GLN A 478 -3.05 -1.80 24.85
C GLN A 478 -3.40 -1.43 23.38
N VAL A 479 -3.96 -2.36 22.62
CA VAL A 479 -4.35 -2.13 21.21
C VAL A 479 -5.36 -1.00 21.09
N GLU A 480 -6.34 -0.91 22.03
CA GLU A 480 -7.31 0.18 22.04
C GLU A 480 -6.65 1.53 22.34
N THR A 481 -5.79 1.59 23.36
CA THR A 481 -5.10 2.83 23.75
C THR A 481 -4.05 3.26 22.72
N ASN A 482 -3.36 2.32 22.08
CA ASN A 482 -2.46 2.59 20.96
C ASN A 482 -3.21 3.25 19.80
N GLY A 483 -4.41 2.73 19.45
CA GLY A 483 -5.25 3.36 18.43
C GLY A 483 -5.57 4.82 18.74
N LYS A 484 -5.89 5.14 20.00
CA LYS A 484 -6.16 6.52 20.45
C LYS A 484 -4.90 7.40 20.40
N ALA A 485 -3.74 6.87 20.79
CA ALA A 485 -2.47 7.60 20.75
C ALA A 485 -2.06 7.91 19.31
N VAL A 486 -2.11 6.91 18.41
CA VAL A 486 -1.76 7.07 16.99
C VAL A 486 -2.72 8.05 16.30
N ALA A 487 -4.02 7.98 16.57
CA ALA A 487 -4.99 8.92 15.99
C ALA A 487 -4.68 10.37 16.41
N LYS A 488 -4.38 10.63 17.71
CA LYS A 488 -3.96 11.95 18.18
C LYS A 488 -2.67 12.42 17.50
N LEU A 489 -1.68 11.53 17.36
CA LEU A 489 -0.42 11.87 16.69
C LEU A 489 -0.66 12.32 15.25
N TYR A 490 -1.46 11.58 14.48
CA TYR A 490 -1.81 11.97 13.10
C TYR A 490 -2.55 13.32 13.07
N GLN A 491 -3.48 13.54 13.98
CA GLN A 491 -4.20 14.81 14.10
C GLN A 491 -3.24 15.98 14.36
N TYR A 492 -2.28 15.83 15.27
CA TYR A 492 -1.32 16.87 15.59
C TYR A 492 -0.29 17.09 14.47
N LEU A 493 0.17 16.04 13.81
CA LEU A 493 1.06 16.17 12.65
C LEU A 493 0.35 16.86 11.47
N GLY A 494 -0.92 16.53 11.22
CA GLY A 494 -1.72 17.19 10.18
C GLY A 494 -2.09 18.65 10.50
N GLY A 495 -2.02 19.04 11.80
CA GLY A 495 -2.30 20.40 12.26
C GLY A 495 -1.10 21.14 12.85
N VAL A 496 0.14 20.69 12.53
CA VAL A 496 1.36 21.22 13.17
C VAL A 496 1.52 22.74 13.01
N ASP A 497 1.12 23.30 11.87
CA ASP A 497 1.17 24.73 11.61
C ASP A 497 0.27 25.51 12.58
N LYS A 498 -0.95 25.00 12.82
CA LYS A 498 -1.91 25.61 13.75
C LYS A 498 -1.41 25.53 15.20
N ILE A 499 -0.79 24.40 15.57
CA ILE A 499 -0.22 24.21 16.91
C ILE A 499 0.93 25.19 17.12
N ARG A 500 1.84 25.34 16.14
CA ARG A 500 2.95 26.29 16.19
C ARG A 500 2.49 27.74 16.23
N MET A 501 1.50 28.11 15.41
CA MET A 501 0.94 29.45 15.43
C MET A 501 0.28 29.79 16.77
N ALA A 502 -0.28 28.80 17.46
CA ALA A 502 -0.88 28.96 18.77
C ALA A 502 0.12 28.84 19.94
N GLY A 503 1.41 28.49 19.68
CA GLY A 503 2.41 28.20 20.72
C GLY A 503 1.96 27.10 21.68
N ALA A 504 1.25 26.08 21.15
CA ALA A 504 0.56 25.07 21.95
C ALA A 504 1.27 23.69 21.90
N GLU A 505 2.56 23.64 21.56
CA GLU A 505 3.33 22.40 21.40
C GLU A 505 3.38 21.59 22.68
N GLU A 506 3.63 22.23 23.81
CA GLU A 506 3.67 21.54 25.11
C GLU A 506 2.33 20.88 25.46
N ARG A 507 1.23 21.60 25.18
CA ARG A 507 -0.12 21.08 25.43
C ARG A 507 -0.43 19.89 24.51
N ALA A 508 -0.06 19.96 23.23
CA ALA A 508 -0.24 18.88 22.26
C ALA A 508 0.56 17.62 22.67
N ILE A 509 1.82 17.80 23.12
CA ILE A 509 2.65 16.71 23.64
C ILE A 509 2.02 16.10 24.89
N LEU A 510 1.58 16.90 25.86
CA LEU A 510 0.95 16.40 27.08
C LEU A 510 -0.32 15.58 26.79
N GLU A 511 -1.15 16.06 25.89
CA GLU A 511 -2.35 15.32 25.49
C GLU A 511 -2.06 14.01 24.72
N TYR A 512 -0.98 13.95 23.96
CA TYR A 512 -0.50 12.72 23.34
C TYR A 512 0.06 11.74 24.37
N LEU A 513 0.84 12.25 25.34
CA LEU A 513 1.50 11.41 26.35
C LEU A 513 0.48 10.69 27.27
N ILE A 514 -0.72 11.21 27.46
CA ILE A 514 -1.75 10.56 28.31
C ILE A 514 -2.11 9.16 27.75
N PRO A 515 -2.64 8.99 26.52
CA PRO A 515 -2.92 7.66 26.00
C PRO A 515 -1.65 6.84 25.76
N PHE A 516 -0.53 7.47 25.39
CA PHE A 516 0.75 6.79 25.21
C PHE A 516 1.27 6.15 26.51
N THR A 517 1.27 6.88 27.61
CA THR A 517 1.69 6.32 28.90
C THR A 517 0.76 5.22 29.40
N GLN A 518 -0.54 5.34 29.10
CA GLN A 518 -1.51 4.30 29.41
C GLN A 518 -1.26 3.03 28.59
N GLU A 519 -0.97 3.17 27.30
CA GLU A 519 -0.55 2.09 26.42
C GLU A 519 0.69 1.38 26.97
N GLN A 520 1.75 2.15 27.29
CA GLN A 520 2.99 1.60 27.83
C GLN A 520 2.78 0.86 29.14
N LYS A 521 1.88 1.35 29.99
CA LYS A 521 1.50 0.66 31.23
C LYS A 521 0.84 -0.70 30.95
N TYR A 522 -0.08 -0.79 29.98
CA TYR A 522 -0.72 -2.03 29.60
C TYR A 522 0.27 -2.99 28.92
N GLU A 523 1.14 -2.49 28.05
CA GLU A 523 2.21 -3.28 27.43
C GLU A 523 3.15 -3.88 28.46
N MET A 524 3.55 -3.09 29.47
CA MET A 524 4.39 -3.57 30.56
C MET A 524 3.72 -4.68 31.37
N GLN A 525 2.42 -4.54 31.66
CA GLN A 525 1.66 -5.59 32.37
C GLN A 525 1.50 -6.86 31.53
N GLU A 526 1.22 -6.71 30.25
CA GLU A 526 1.14 -7.83 29.31
C GLU A 526 2.48 -8.57 29.26
N LYS A 527 3.59 -7.86 29.00
CA LYS A 527 4.94 -8.46 28.92
C LYS A 527 5.36 -9.12 30.24
N ARG A 528 5.00 -8.52 31.39
CA ARG A 528 5.27 -9.12 32.71
C ARG A 528 4.56 -10.45 32.87
N ILE A 529 3.28 -10.54 32.50
CA ILE A 529 2.51 -11.79 32.58
C ILE A 529 3.05 -12.83 31.59
N THR A 530 3.39 -12.40 30.38
CA THR A 530 3.96 -13.28 29.36
C THR A 530 5.32 -13.83 29.80
N ALA A 531 6.19 -13.02 30.38
CA ALA A 531 7.46 -13.46 30.94
C ALA A 531 7.27 -14.48 32.08
N ILE A 532 6.29 -14.26 32.96
CA ILE A 532 5.94 -15.24 34.03
C ILE A 532 5.44 -16.54 33.39
N SER A 533 4.60 -16.46 32.34
CA SER A 533 4.05 -17.62 31.63
C SER A 533 5.15 -18.45 30.93
N GLU A 534 6.13 -17.79 30.31
CA GLU A 534 7.27 -18.44 29.65
C GLU A 534 8.20 -19.09 30.70
N THR A 535 8.56 -18.35 31.74
CA THR A 535 9.37 -18.89 32.84
C THR A 535 8.70 -20.09 33.51
N LEU A 536 7.37 -20.05 33.69
CA LEU A 536 6.61 -21.17 34.24
C LEU A 536 6.73 -22.44 33.37
N ALA A 537 6.73 -22.29 32.05
CA ALA A 537 6.87 -23.42 31.13
C ALA A 537 8.25 -24.08 31.26
N ASP A 538 9.32 -23.29 31.45
CA ASP A 538 10.67 -23.80 31.67
C ASP A 538 10.79 -24.49 33.02
N VAL A 539 10.31 -23.85 34.09
CA VAL A 539 10.32 -24.40 35.46
C VAL A 539 9.48 -25.66 35.55
N ALA A 540 8.37 -25.77 34.83
CA ALA A 540 7.52 -26.96 34.84
C ALA A 540 8.29 -28.24 34.51
N THR A 541 9.21 -28.18 33.56
CA THR A 541 10.04 -29.35 33.17
C THR A 541 10.97 -29.80 34.30
N TYR A 542 11.60 -28.83 34.99
CA TYR A 542 12.49 -29.14 36.12
C TYR A 542 11.72 -29.64 37.34
N LEU A 543 10.64 -28.98 37.70
CA LEU A 543 9.78 -29.42 38.82
C LEU A 543 9.23 -30.84 38.59
N PHE A 544 8.82 -31.11 37.35
CA PHE A 544 8.36 -32.46 37.01
C PHE A 544 9.47 -33.48 37.18
N SER A 545 10.69 -33.25 36.72
CA SER A 545 11.81 -34.14 36.88
C SER A 545 12.07 -34.38 38.37
N MET A 546 11.97 -33.36 39.22
CA MET A 546 12.14 -33.47 40.66
C MET A 546 11.01 -34.32 41.29
N VAL A 547 9.76 -34.12 40.91
CA VAL A 547 8.61 -34.93 41.37
C VAL A 547 8.75 -36.36 40.91
N LEU A 548 9.25 -36.62 39.71
CA LEU A 548 9.51 -37.94 39.19
C LEU A 548 10.57 -38.69 40.04
N TYR A 549 11.70 -38.02 40.36
CA TYR A 549 12.69 -38.59 41.26
C TYR A 549 12.06 -38.98 42.60
N PHE A 550 11.25 -38.07 43.19
CA PHE A 550 10.60 -38.36 44.47
C PHE A 550 9.64 -39.56 44.42
N VAL A 551 8.84 -39.66 43.34
CA VAL A 551 7.88 -40.76 43.14
C VAL A 551 8.58 -42.09 42.96
N ILE A 552 9.69 -42.12 42.23
CA ILE A 552 10.49 -43.35 42.03
C ILE A 552 11.07 -43.82 43.34
N ILE A 553 11.71 -42.92 44.10
CA ILE A 553 12.33 -43.24 45.37
C ILE A 553 11.29 -43.75 46.40
N LYS A 554 10.17 -43.02 46.53
CA LYS A 554 9.13 -43.32 47.52
C LYS A 554 8.35 -44.61 47.21
N LYS A 555 8.11 -44.91 45.94
CA LYS A 555 7.29 -46.07 45.52
C LYS A 555 8.13 -47.31 45.15
N LYS A 556 9.47 -47.27 45.34
CA LYS A 556 10.40 -48.37 45.03
C LYS A 556 10.09 -49.01 43.66
N GLN A 557 9.93 -48.17 42.64
CA GLN A 557 9.70 -48.68 41.29
C GLN A 557 11.02 -49.14 40.67
N ASP A 558 11.04 -50.42 40.23
CA ASP A 558 12.15 -50.96 39.46
C ASP A 558 12.15 -50.42 38.05
N ILE A 559 12.75 -49.26 37.85
CA ILE A 559 12.96 -48.66 36.55
C ILE A 559 14.47 -48.51 36.35
N SER A 560 15.01 -49.00 35.23
CA SER A 560 16.41 -48.79 34.89
C SER A 560 16.68 -47.28 34.69
N VAL A 561 17.96 -46.91 34.90
CA VAL A 561 18.40 -45.51 34.71
C VAL A 561 18.15 -45.07 33.27
N GLY A 562 18.37 -45.92 32.28
CA GLY A 562 18.12 -45.65 30.89
C GLY A 562 16.64 -45.44 30.55
N ASN A 563 15.76 -46.28 31.08
CA ASN A 563 14.31 -46.10 30.93
C ASN A 563 13.84 -44.79 31.53
N PHE A 564 14.40 -44.40 32.69
CA PHE A 564 14.06 -43.11 33.30
C PHE A 564 14.52 -41.94 32.46
N MET A 565 15.77 -41.95 31.96
CA MET A 565 16.29 -40.87 31.09
C MET A 565 15.49 -40.77 29.79
N ALA A 566 15.12 -41.91 29.20
CA ALA A 566 14.28 -41.96 28.00
C ALA A 566 12.86 -41.44 28.26
N PHE A 567 12.25 -41.79 29.40
CA PHE A 567 10.97 -41.28 29.82
C PHE A 567 11.01 -39.76 30.02
N ASN A 568 12.01 -39.24 30.72
CA ASN A 568 12.17 -37.81 30.98
C ASN A 568 12.35 -36.99 29.68
N SER A 569 13.14 -37.53 28.73
CA SER A 569 13.30 -36.92 27.40
C SER A 569 11.98 -36.91 26.59
N ALA A 570 11.25 -38.02 26.57
CA ALA A 570 9.95 -38.10 25.90
C ALA A 570 8.90 -37.20 26.56
N PHE A 571 8.91 -37.07 27.88
CA PHE A 571 8.05 -36.14 28.61
C PHE A 571 8.38 -34.70 28.28
N GLY A 572 9.63 -34.30 28.21
CA GLY A 572 10.03 -32.94 27.81
C GLY A 572 9.48 -32.56 26.46
N ALA A 573 9.58 -33.44 25.46
CA ALA A 573 9.03 -33.21 24.12
C ALA A 573 7.49 -33.13 24.13
N PHE A 574 6.81 -34.00 24.88
CA PHE A 574 5.34 -33.98 25.02
C PHE A 574 4.86 -32.71 25.74
N SER A 575 5.50 -32.35 26.85
CA SER A 575 5.15 -31.13 27.62
C SER A 575 5.35 -29.87 26.80
N SER A 576 6.44 -29.75 26.06
CA SER A 576 6.68 -28.61 25.13
C SER A 576 5.59 -28.51 24.08
N ALA A 577 5.18 -29.64 23.46
CA ALA A 577 4.10 -29.62 22.47
C ALA A 577 2.75 -29.21 23.09
N MET A 578 2.47 -29.66 24.32
CA MET A 578 1.25 -29.26 25.07
C MET A 578 1.25 -27.76 25.39
N MET A 579 2.38 -27.19 25.77
CA MET A 579 2.53 -25.76 26.04
C MET A 579 2.41 -24.91 24.76
N GLU A 580 2.97 -25.38 23.65
CA GLU A 580 2.79 -24.74 22.34
C GLU A 580 1.32 -24.76 21.87
N LEU A 581 0.57 -25.82 22.18
CA LEU A 581 -0.86 -25.86 21.88
C LEU A 581 -1.62 -24.78 22.64
N VAL A 582 -1.35 -24.58 23.94
CA VAL A 582 -1.97 -23.52 24.73
C VAL A 582 -1.64 -22.17 24.12
N LYS A 583 -0.39 -21.93 23.75
CA LYS A 583 0.04 -20.69 23.08
C LYS A 583 -0.67 -20.50 21.73
N GLY A 584 -0.75 -21.55 20.93
CA GLY A 584 -1.44 -21.52 19.62
C GLY A 584 -2.92 -21.19 19.72
N THR A 585 -3.63 -21.79 20.70
CA THR A 585 -5.05 -21.49 20.93
C THR A 585 -5.24 -20.05 21.39
N MET A 586 -4.36 -19.50 22.23
CA MET A 586 -4.43 -18.11 22.66
C MET A 586 -4.15 -17.14 21.51
N THR A 587 -3.24 -17.46 20.60
CA THR A 587 -3.01 -16.64 19.41
C THR A 587 -4.28 -16.51 18.55
N VAL A 588 -5.08 -17.57 18.44
CA VAL A 588 -6.39 -17.49 17.75
C VAL A 588 -7.35 -16.55 18.51
N TYR A 589 -7.36 -16.57 19.83
CA TYR A 589 -8.17 -15.63 20.63
C TYR A 589 -7.70 -14.18 20.50
N ARG A 590 -6.40 -13.93 20.38
CA ARG A 590 -5.79 -12.61 20.13
C ARG A 590 -6.22 -11.98 18.80
N LEU A 591 -6.73 -12.77 17.84
CA LEU A 591 -7.34 -12.26 16.61
C LEU A 591 -8.68 -11.58 16.82
N LYS A 592 -9.40 -11.89 17.90
CA LYS A 592 -10.75 -11.37 18.12
C LYS A 592 -10.81 -9.84 18.09
N PRO A 593 -9.92 -9.09 18.77
CA PRO A 593 -9.88 -7.62 18.66
C PRO A 593 -9.61 -7.14 17.23
N THR A 594 -8.63 -7.71 16.55
CA THR A 594 -8.31 -7.34 15.17
C THR A 594 -9.47 -7.64 14.22
N TYR A 595 -10.09 -8.81 14.34
CA TYR A 595 -11.29 -9.16 13.58
C TYR A 595 -12.45 -8.20 13.85
N THR A 596 -12.69 -7.83 15.12
CA THR A 596 -13.75 -6.88 15.50
C THR A 596 -13.50 -5.51 14.86
N ARG A 597 -12.25 -5.06 14.79
CA ARG A 597 -11.88 -3.81 14.11
C ARG A 597 -12.02 -3.88 12.60
N LEU A 598 -11.80 -5.05 11.99
CA LEU A 598 -12.00 -5.28 10.56
C LEU A 598 -13.47 -5.53 10.18
N LYS A 599 -14.28 -5.97 11.13
CA LYS A 599 -15.68 -6.35 10.91
C LYS A 599 -16.49 -5.28 10.16
N PRO A 600 -16.42 -3.98 10.46
CA PRO A 600 -17.14 -2.97 9.69
C PRO A 600 -16.78 -2.97 8.19
N ILE A 601 -15.50 -3.18 7.85
CA ILE A 601 -15.03 -3.27 6.45
C ILE A 601 -15.59 -4.53 5.76
N LEU A 602 -15.75 -5.61 6.52
CA LEU A 602 -16.23 -6.90 6.01
C LEU A 602 -17.76 -6.93 5.89
N ASP A 603 -18.46 -6.34 6.85
CA ASP A 603 -19.94 -6.32 6.91
C ASP A 603 -20.54 -5.31 5.91
N THR A 604 -19.81 -4.23 5.58
CA THR A 604 -20.28 -3.24 4.62
C THR A 604 -20.22 -3.82 3.22
N GLN A 605 -21.33 -3.73 2.50
CA GLN A 605 -21.42 -4.18 1.11
C GLN A 605 -20.69 -3.19 0.19
N PRO A 606 -19.89 -3.66 -0.77
CA PRO A 606 -19.33 -2.82 -1.82
C PRO A 606 -20.40 -2.04 -2.58
N GLU A 607 -20.06 -0.88 -3.10
CA GLU A 607 -20.94 0.00 -3.87
C GLU A 607 -21.42 -0.67 -5.17
N ASP A 608 -20.54 -1.46 -5.80
CA ASP A 608 -20.87 -2.27 -6.97
C ASP A 608 -20.93 -3.75 -6.59
N ASP A 609 -22.08 -4.37 -6.82
CA ASP A 609 -22.32 -5.81 -6.65
C ASP A 609 -21.84 -6.65 -7.86
N GLY A 610 -21.39 -5.97 -8.92
CA GLY A 610 -20.96 -6.58 -10.16
C GLY A 610 -22.09 -6.96 -11.10
N GLN A 611 -23.35 -6.59 -10.82
CA GLN A 611 -24.50 -6.89 -11.68
C GLN A 611 -25.08 -5.66 -12.38
N LYS A 612 -24.69 -4.46 -11.94
CA LYS A 612 -25.17 -3.18 -12.45
C LYS A 612 -24.77 -2.95 -13.91
N GLN A 613 -25.58 -2.15 -14.62
CA GLN A 613 -25.32 -1.80 -16.02
C GLN A 613 -24.15 -0.84 -16.13
N ILE A 614 -23.24 -1.10 -17.05
CA ILE A 614 -22.11 -0.22 -17.34
C ILE A 614 -22.52 0.88 -18.31
N VAL A 615 -22.17 2.11 -17.96
CA VAL A 615 -22.37 3.30 -18.79
C VAL A 615 -21.18 3.44 -19.73
N GLN A 616 -21.40 3.32 -21.05
CA GLN A 616 -20.33 3.50 -22.04
C GLN A 616 -20.15 4.99 -22.39
N SER A 617 -21.24 5.71 -22.59
CA SER A 617 -21.26 7.15 -22.87
C SER A 617 -22.55 7.75 -22.31
N LEU A 618 -22.54 9.04 -22.05
CA LEU A 618 -23.70 9.83 -21.69
C LEU A 618 -23.98 10.86 -22.79
N GLU A 619 -25.25 11.21 -22.97
CA GLU A 619 -25.67 12.35 -23.82
C GLU A 619 -25.66 13.65 -23.01
N GLY A 620 -25.85 13.57 -21.70
CA GLY A 620 -25.75 14.69 -20.77
C GLY A 620 -27.05 15.10 -20.12
N GLY A 621 -28.16 14.33 -20.28
CA GLY A 621 -29.42 14.58 -19.60
C GLY A 621 -29.44 14.13 -18.17
N ILE A 622 -30.02 14.91 -17.25
CA ILE A 622 -30.21 14.57 -15.83
C ILE A 622 -31.64 14.85 -15.44
N GLU A 623 -32.27 13.91 -14.74
CA GLU A 623 -33.65 14.03 -14.29
C GLU A 623 -33.80 13.59 -12.83
N LEU A 624 -34.41 14.40 -12.01
CA LEU A 624 -34.82 14.11 -10.64
C LEU A 624 -36.33 14.12 -10.53
N GLU A 625 -36.90 13.05 -10.01
CA GLU A 625 -38.34 12.88 -9.78
C GLU A 625 -38.59 12.74 -8.28
N HIS A 626 -39.23 13.74 -7.67
CA HIS A 626 -39.69 13.74 -6.27
C HIS A 626 -38.62 13.28 -5.26
N VAL A 627 -37.38 13.78 -5.44
CA VAL A 627 -36.22 13.35 -4.64
C VAL A 627 -36.26 13.98 -3.25
N SER A 628 -36.31 13.12 -2.22
CA SER A 628 -36.14 13.53 -0.82
C SER A 628 -34.97 12.76 -0.20
N PHE A 629 -34.24 13.41 0.72
CA PHE A 629 -33.08 12.79 1.37
C PHE A 629 -32.87 13.26 2.81
N ALA A 630 -32.54 12.31 3.70
CA ALA A 630 -32.09 12.54 5.08
C ALA A 630 -30.84 11.70 5.36
N TYR A 631 -29.84 12.28 6.05
CA TYR A 631 -28.63 11.51 6.46
C TYR A 631 -28.92 10.49 7.56
N SER A 632 -29.92 10.75 8.41
CA SER A 632 -30.41 9.83 9.44
C SER A 632 -31.93 10.03 9.58
N PRO A 633 -32.68 8.99 9.91
CA PRO A 633 -34.11 9.10 10.17
C PRO A 633 -34.46 10.12 11.27
N GLU A 634 -33.51 10.39 12.18
CA GLU A 634 -33.70 11.28 13.35
C GLU A 634 -33.45 12.77 13.01
N THR A 635 -32.68 13.07 11.94
CA THR A 635 -32.24 14.43 11.62
C THR A 635 -33.22 15.21 10.74
N GLY A 636 -34.29 14.58 10.26
CA GLY A 636 -35.21 15.15 9.29
C GLY A 636 -34.61 15.27 7.86
N ASN A 637 -35.46 15.62 6.90
CA ASN A 637 -35.02 15.72 5.52
C ASN A 637 -34.18 16.98 5.29
N VAL A 638 -33.04 16.79 4.63
CA VAL A 638 -32.17 17.86 4.13
C VAL A 638 -32.65 18.34 2.75
N LEU A 639 -33.18 17.43 1.95
CA LEU A 639 -33.85 17.73 0.68
C LEU A 639 -35.27 17.20 0.72
N ASN A 640 -36.23 18.03 0.27
CA ASN A 640 -37.65 17.74 0.31
C ASN A 640 -38.27 17.92 -1.08
N ASP A 641 -38.69 16.82 -1.67
CA ASP A 641 -39.47 16.78 -2.91
C ASP A 641 -38.87 17.59 -4.07
N ILE A 642 -37.59 17.32 -4.37
CA ILE A 642 -36.90 17.98 -5.47
C ILE A 642 -37.23 17.29 -6.78
N SER A 643 -37.79 18.08 -7.72
CA SER A 643 -38.02 17.64 -9.11
C SER A 643 -37.37 18.66 -10.04
N MET A 644 -36.48 18.19 -10.91
CA MET A 644 -35.80 19.02 -11.90
C MET A 644 -35.34 18.17 -13.07
N GLN A 645 -35.20 18.82 -14.24
CA GLN A 645 -34.67 18.23 -15.47
C GLN A 645 -33.57 19.12 -16.01
N VAL A 646 -32.42 18.54 -16.38
CA VAL A 646 -31.33 19.26 -17.06
C VAL A 646 -31.15 18.67 -18.43
N HIS A 647 -31.13 19.52 -19.44
CA HIS A 647 -31.01 19.12 -20.85
C HIS A 647 -29.52 18.93 -21.25
N PRO A 648 -29.23 18.05 -22.20
CA PRO A 648 -27.89 17.94 -22.75
C PRO A 648 -27.31 19.28 -23.20
N GLY A 649 -26.09 19.60 -22.77
CA GLY A 649 -25.43 20.87 -23.10
C GLY A 649 -25.88 22.09 -22.30
N GLU A 650 -26.87 21.96 -21.40
CA GLU A 650 -27.40 23.08 -20.58
C GLU A 650 -26.36 23.48 -19.50
N TYR A 651 -26.23 24.79 -19.29
CA TYR A 651 -25.47 25.39 -18.20
C TYR A 651 -26.41 25.82 -17.06
N LEU A 652 -26.56 24.96 -16.07
CA LEU A 652 -27.39 25.14 -14.89
C LEU A 652 -26.58 25.65 -13.69
N ALA A 653 -27.03 26.71 -13.04
CA ALA A 653 -26.49 27.16 -11.77
C ALA A 653 -27.44 26.81 -10.62
N ILE A 654 -26.88 26.37 -9.50
CA ILE A 654 -27.58 26.10 -8.24
C ILE A 654 -27.08 27.11 -7.20
N VAL A 655 -27.97 27.95 -6.72
CA VAL A 655 -27.67 29.01 -5.75
C VAL A 655 -28.55 28.91 -4.51
N GLY A 656 -28.13 29.47 -3.40
CA GLY A 656 -28.93 29.51 -2.16
C GLY A 656 -28.08 29.72 -0.93
N PRO A 657 -28.66 29.97 0.24
CA PRO A 657 -27.96 30.19 1.49
C PRO A 657 -27.09 29.00 1.86
N SER A 658 -26.07 29.22 2.73
CA SER A 658 -25.27 28.11 3.28
C SER A 658 -26.17 27.17 4.07
N GLY A 659 -25.94 25.86 3.93
CA GLY A 659 -26.72 24.83 4.62
C GLY A 659 -28.10 24.50 3.99
N CYS A 660 -28.50 25.09 2.87
CA CYS A 660 -29.79 24.78 2.23
C CYS A 660 -29.85 23.44 1.49
N GLY A 661 -28.76 22.67 1.40
CA GLY A 661 -28.74 21.32 0.79
C GLY A 661 -28.03 21.21 -0.56
N LYS A 662 -27.39 22.25 -1.11
CA LYS A 662 -26.71 22.22 -2.43
C LYS A 662 -25.66 21.12 -2.56
N SER A 663 -24.72 21.04 -1.64
CA SER A 663 -23.67 20.00 -1.68
C SER A 663 -24.23 18.60 -1.40
N THR A 664 -25.36 18.48 -0.69
CA THR A 664 -26.09 17.21 -0.50
C THR A 664 -26.72 16.77 -1.83
N LEU A 665 -27.32 17.69 -2.59
CA LEU A 665 -27.84 17.41 -3.92
C LEU A 665 -26.73 16.91 -4.85
N LEU A 666 -25.56 17.57 -4.84
CA LEU A 666 -24.41 17.14 -5.63
C LEU A 666 -23.96 15.73 -5.26
N LYS A 667 -23.92 15.37 -3.97
CA LYS A 667 -23.59 14.01 -3.52
C LYS A 667 -24.57 12.96 -4.03
N LEU A 668 -25.85 13.29 -4.10
CA LEU A 668 -26.87 12.41 -4.68
C LEU A 668 -26.68 12.27 -6.20
N LEU A 669 -26.40 13.35 -6.92
CA LEU A 669 -26.10 13.31 -8.35
C LEU A 669 -24.85 12.49 -8.66
N LEU A 670 -23.82 12.54 -7.82
CA LEU A 670 -22.62 11.73 -7.97
C LEU A 670 -22.80 10.26 -7.52
N GLY A 671 -24.00 9.91 -7.01
CA GLY A 671 -24.27 8.57 -6.47
C GLY A 671 -23.47 8.22 -5.21
N PHE A 672 -22.95 9.22 -4.45
CA PHE A 672 -22.34 8.98 -3.15
C PHE A 672 -23.38 8.70 -2.08
N GLU A 673 -24.60 9.17 -2.28
CA GLU A 673 -25.77 8.90 -1.46
C GLU A 673 -26.90 8.34 -2.32
N THR A 674 -27.81 7.61 -1.67
CA THR A 674 -29.04 7.13 -2.29
C THR A 674 -30.22 7.94 -1.78
N PRO A 675 -31.13 8.43 -2.64
CA PRO A 675 -32.30 9.17 -2.18
C PRO A 675 -33.17 8.31 -1.27
N THR A 676 -33.75 8.92 -0.25
CA THR A 676 -34.71 8.27 0.65
C THR A 676 -36.05 8.01 -0.07
N GLN A 677 -36.43 8.95 -0.93
CA GLN A 677 -37.61 8.86 -1.81
C GLN A 677 -37.28 9.47 -3.17
N GLY A 678 -38.03 9.07 -4.20
CA GLY A 678 -37.84 9.55 -5.56
C GLY A 678 -36.80 8.78 -6.36
N LYS A 679 -36.46 9.31 -7.54
CA LYS A 679 -35.50 8.69 -8.47
C LYS A 679 -34.61 9.73 -9.12
N ILE A 680 -33.38 9.31 -9.41
CA ILE A 680 -32.43 10.12 -10.19
C ILE A 680 -32.09 9.33 -11.44
N ARG A 681 -32.17 9.97 -12.61
CA ARG A 681 -31.87 9.36 -13.90
C ARG A 681 -30.83 10.13 -14.66
N TYR A 682 -29.99 9.40 -15.37
CA TYR A 682 -29.06 9.91 -16.38
C TYR A 682 -29.50 9.35 -17.74
N ASP A 683 -29.80 10.24 -18.69
CA ASP A 683 -30.31 9.87 -20.02
C ASP A 683 -31.46 8.84 -19.94
N GLY A 684 -32.41 9.07 -19.01
CA GLY A 684 -33.55 8.21 -18.76
C GLY A 684 -33.26 6.95 -17.93
N GLN A 685 -32.02 6.62 -17.63
CA GLN A 685 -31.62 5.42 -16.86
C GLN A 685 -31.47 5.74 -15.37
N ASN A 686 -32.04 4.91 -14.49
CA ASN A 686 -32.00 5.12 -13.05
C ASN A 686 -30.57 4.86 -12.51
N ILE A 687 -30.01 5.84 -11.79
CA ILE A 687 -28.66 5.77 -11.20
C ILE A 687 -28.43 4.54 -10.32
N SER A 688 -29.46 4.04 -9.62
CA SER A 688 -29.33 2.84 -8.75
C SER A 688 -29.04 1.55 -9.54
N GLY A 689 -29.41 1.49 -10.81
CA GLY A 689 -29.15 0.37 -11.72
C GLY A 689 -27.82 0.50 -12.49
N LEU A 690 -27.16 1.65 -12.42
CA LEU A 690 -25.93 1.92 -13.13
C LEU A 690 -24.71 1.58 -12.28
N ASP A 691 -23.63 1.13 -12.93
CA ASP A 691 -22.33 0.96 -12.28
C ASP A 691 -21.74 2.35 -11.97
N ALA A 692 -21.57 2.63 -10.68
CA ALA A 692 -21.15 3.94 -10.21
C ALA A 692 -19.77 4.37 -10.73
N HIS A 693 -18.84 3.43 -10.93
CA HIS A 693 -17.52 3.73 -11.47
C HIS A 693 -17.60 4.16 -12.93
N SER A 694 -18.34 3.43 -13.76
CA SER A 694 -18.50 3.76 -15.18
C SER A 694 -19.28 5.06 -15.37
N LEU A 695 -20.29 5.32 -14.53
CA LEU A 695 -21.00 6.60 -14.51
C LEU A 695 -20.03 7.75 -14.20
N ARG A 696 -19.29 7.67 -13.08
CA ARG A 696 -18.36 8.74 -12.65
C ARG A 696 -17.20 8.96 -13.63
N ARG A 697 -16.82 7.96 -14.41
CA ARG A 697 -15.81 8.12 -15.47
C ARG A 697 -16.28 9.02 -16.60
N ASN A 698 -17.60 9.13 -16.81
CA ASN A 698 -18.23 10.04 -17.78
C ASN A 698 -18.54 11.43 -17.19
N LEU A 699 -18.26 11.63 -15.89
CA LEU A 699 -18.49 12.88 -15.18
C LEU A 699 -17.16 13.57 -14.89
N GLY A 700 -17.08 14.87 -15.10
CA GLY A 700 -16.00 15.73 -14.60
C GLY A 700 -16.46 16.43 -13.33
N VAL A 701 -15.72 16.29 -12.24
CA VAL A 701 -16.15 16.78 -10.92
C VAL A 701 -15.05 17.58 -10.26
N VAL A 702 -15.40 18.79 -9.79
CA VAL A 702 -14.56 19.60 -8.90
C VAL A 702 -15.36 19.92 -7.65
N LEU A 703 -14.97 19.35 -6.52
CA LEU A 703 -15.60 19.57 -5.22
C LEU A 703 -14.96 20.76 -4.49
N GLN A 704 -15.70 21.39 -3.58
CA GLN A 704 -15.27 22.51 -2.76
C GLN A 704 -13.97 22.22 -1.99
N ASP A 705 -13.89 21.06 -1.35
CA ASP A 705 -12.73 20.61 -0.57
C ASP A 705 -11.76 19.76 -1.40
N GLY A 706 -11.73 19.94 -2.73
CA GLY A 706 -10.89 19.15 -3.62
C GLY A 706 -9.42 19.26 -3.27
N LYS A 707 -8.77 18.10 -3.05
CA LYS A 707 -7.34 18.01 -2.71
C LYS A 707 -6.54 17.42 -3.86
N LEU A 708 -5.29 17.86 -3.95
CA LEU A 708 -4.30 17.23 -4.81
C LEU A 708 -3.72 16.00 -4.11
N ILE A 709 -3.32 15.04 -4.93
CA ILE A 709 -2.68 13.81 -4.45
C ILE A 709 -1.17 14.03 -4.50
N ALA A 710 -0.43 13.50 -3.52
CA ALA A 710 1.02 13.51 -3.54
C ALA A 710 1.53 12.83 -4.83
N GLY A 711 2.32 13.56 -5.61
CA GLY A 711 2.79 13.14 -6.93
C GLY A 711 3.08 14.34 -7.83
N SER A 712 3.35 14.12 -9.10
CA SER A 712 3.57 15.21 -10.05
C SER A 712 2.25 15.90 -10.46
N ILE A 713 2.35 17.10 -11.05
CA ILE A 713 1.22 17.76 -11.72
C ILE A 713 0.64 16.84 -12.81
N TYR A 714 1.53 16.17 -13.56
CA TYR A 714 1.13 15.19 -14.57
C TYR A 714 0.28 14.09 -13.97
N ASP A 715 0.72 13.46 -12.87
CA ASP A 715 -0.02 12.38 -12.20
C ASP A 715 -1.39 12.86 -11.69
N ASN A 716 -1.45 14.10 -11.18
CA ASN A 716 -2.70 14.70 -10.71
C ASN A 716 -3.70 14.95 -11.83
N ILE A 717 -3.25 15.39 -13.01
CA ILE A 717 -4.14 15.65 -14.17
C ILE A 717 -4.59 14.33 -14.80
N THR A 718 -3.66 13.35 -14.93
CA THR A 718 -3.92 12.11 -15.66
C THR A 718 -4.54 10.98 -14.82
N ILE A 719 -4.82 11.19 -13.54
CA ILE A 719 -5.38 10.17 -12.66
C ILE A 719 -6.72 9.60 -13.16
N THR A 720 -7.53 10.42 -13.82
CA THR A 720 -8.81 10.01 -14.43
C THR A 720 -8.61 9.34 -15.78
N CYS A 721 -7.45 9.55 -16.44
CA CYS A 721 -7.14 9.03 -17.77
C CYS A 721 -5.65 8.56 -17.83
N PRO A 722 -5.30 7.39 -17.26
CA PRO A 722 -3.90 6.93 -17.17
C PRO A 722 -3.21 6.72 -18.52
N GLY A 723 -3.96 6.60 -19.62
CA GLY A 723 -3.45 6.45 -20.99
C GLY A 723 -3.22 7.77 -21.74
N ALA A 724 -3.43 8.92 -21.08
CA ALA A 724 -3.29 10.24 -21.71
C ALA A 724 -1.85 10.50 -22.18
N THR A 725 -1.74 11.07 -23.38
CA THR A 725 -0.46 11.47 -23.94
C THR A 725 -0.04 12.85 -23.41
N MET A 726 1.25 13.20 -23.55
CA MET A 726 1.71 14.55 -23.22
C MET A 726 1.03 15.65 -24.07
N LYS A 727 0.56 15.30 -25.26
CA LYS A 727 -0.22 16.23 -26.10
C LYS A 727 -1.56 16.54 -25.46
N ASP A 728 -2.30 15.51 -25.01
CA ASP A 728 -3.59 15.68 -24.35
C ASP A 728 -3.44 16.51 -23.06
N VAL A 729 -2.39 16.24 -22.27
CA VAL A 729 -2.10 16.99 -21.05
C VAL A 729 -1.80 18.47 -21.35
N ASN A 730 -1.03 18.77 -22.41
CA ASN A 730 -0.75 20.14 -22.80
C ASN A 730 -2.01 20.88 -23.29
N GLU A 731 -2.89 20.23 -24.06
CA GLU A 731 -4.17 20.81 -24.48
C GLU A 731 -5.02 21.23 -23.28
N VAL A 732 -5.12 20.36 -22.27
CA VAL A 732 -5.88 20.64 -21.05
C VAL A 732 -5.22 21.76 -20.22
N ILE A 733 -3.89 21.77 -20.10
CA ILE A 733 -3.13 22.81 -19.38
C ILE A 733 -3.36 24.18 -20.02
N GLU A 734 -3.41 24.25 -21.35
CA GLU A 734 -3.70 25.48 -22.07
C GLU A 734 -5.15 25.93 -21.86
N ALA A 735 -6.10 24.98 -21.89
CA ALA A 735 -7.52 25.24 -21.67
C ALA A 735 -7.79 25.87 -20.31
N VAL A 736 -7.11 25.45 -19.25
CA VAL A 736 -7.28 26.00 -17.89
C VAL A 736 -6.32 27.17 -17.58
N GLY A 737 -5.52 27.59 -18.56
CA GLY A 737 -4.60 28.73 -18.39
C GLY A 737 -3.42 28.49 -17.46
N LEU A 738 -2.99 27.22 -17.28
CA LEU A 738 -1.85 26.85 -16.42
C LEU A 738 -0.50 26.90 -17.14
N LYS A 739 -0.47 27.05 -18.46
CA LYS A 739 0.74 26.92 -19.28
C LYS A 739 1.87 27.83 -18.78
N ALA A 740 1.58 29.13 -18.59
CA ALA A 740 2.57 30.10 -18.15
C ALA A 740 3.15 29.80 -16.75
N ASP A 741 2.29 29.30 -15.83
CA ASP A 741 2.73 28.92 -14.48
C ASP A 741 3.64 27.69 -14.53
N ILE A 742 3.25 26.67 -15.31
CA ILE A 742 4.01 25.43 -15.42
C ILE A 742 5.36 25.66 -16.13
N ASP A 743 5.40 26.52 -17.14
CA ASP A 743 6.64 26.85 -17.87
C ASP A 743 7.66 27.58 -16.97
N GLN A 744 7.20 28.28 -15.92
CA GLN A 744 8.07 28.89 -14.90
C GLN A 744 8.56 27.90 -13.84
N MET A 745 7.94 26.71 -13.72
CA MET A 745 8.34 25.70 -12.74
C MET A 745 9.59 24.94 -13.22
N PRO A 746 10.61 24.72 -12.36
CA PRO A 746 11.86 24.06 -12.77
C PRO A 746 11.69 22.66 -13.35
N MET A 747 10.62 21.96 -12.97
CA MET A 747 10.31 20.60 -13.44
C MET A 747 9.08 20.56 -14.37
N GLY A 748 8.50 21.73 -14.73
CA GLY A 748 7.31 21.77 -15.57
C GLY A 748 6.17 20.91 -15.00
N VAL A 749 5.51 20.14 -15.84
CA VAL A 749 4.43 19.20 -15.45
C VAL A 749 4.88 18.06 -14.50
N GLN A 750 6.20 17.82 -14.40
CA GLN A 750 6.76 16.84 -13.47
C GLN A 750 7.05 17.42 -12.08
N THR A 751 6.63 18.66 -11.82
CA THR A 751 6.77 19.27 -10.50
C THR A 751 5.99 18.45 -9.47
N VAL A 752 6.69 18.00 -8.43
CA VAL A 752 6.12 17.16 -7.37
C VAL A 752 5.35 18.04 -6.38
N LEU A 753 4.11 17.67 -6.14
CA LEU A 753 3.20 18.31 -5.20
C LEU A 753 3.13 17.50 -3.90
N SER A 754 3.15 18.21 -2.76
CA SER A 754 2.91 17.59 -1.44
C SER A 754 1.40 17.47 -1.16
N GLU A 755 0.99 16.57 -0.28
CA GLU A 755 -0.41 16.44 0.17
C GLU A 755 -0.98 17.72 0.78
N SER A 756 -0.13 18.55 1.41
CA SER A 756 -0.54 19.81 2.01
C SER A 756 -0.80 20.93 1.00
N GLY A 757 -0.45 20.75 -0.27
CA GLY A 757 -0.63 21.75 -1.34
C GLY A 757 0.23 23.02 -1.17
N ASN A 758 1.09 23.09 -0.17
CA ASN A 758 1.87 24.29 0.19
C ASN A 758 2.91 24.72 -0.86
N THR A 759 3.09 23.94 -1.94
CA THR A 759 4.07 24.22 -3.00
C THR A 759 3.52 25.07 -4.14
N ILE A 760 2.20 25.26 -4.20
CA ILE A 760 1.48 26.00 -5.25
C ILE A 760 0.40 26.91 -4.66
N SER A 761 0.02 27.96 -5.39
CA SER A 761 -1.06 28.87 -4.98
C SER A 761 -2.43 28.19 -5.04
N GLY A 762 -3.42 28.68 -4.27
CA GLY A 762 -4.79 28.16 -4.29
C GLY A 762 -5.43 28.22 -5.68
N GLY A 763 -5.15 29.27 -6.45
CA GLY A 763 -5.61 29.38 -7.83
C GLY A 763 -4.96 28.39 -8.79
N GLN A 764 -3.68 28.06 -8.60
CA GLN A 764 -3.02 26.99 -9.35
C GLN A 764 -3.59 25.62 -8.98
N GLN A 765 -3.84 25.39 -7.69
CA GLN A 765 -4.48 24.15 -7.20
C GLN A 765 -5.87 23.97 -7.84
N GLN A 766 -6.71 25.00 -7.83
CA GLN A 766 -8.04 24.92 -8.45
C GLN A 766 -7.95 24.64 -9.95
N ARG A 767 -7.04 25.29 -10.67
CA ARG A 767 -6.86 25.03 -12.12
C ARG A 767 -6.37 23.61 -12.40
N ILE A 768 -5.52 23.01 -11.55
CA ILE A 768 -5.13 21.59 -11.68
C ILE A 768 -6.33 20.67 -11.44
N LEU A 769 -7.20 20.99 -10.48
CA LEU A 769 -8.42 20.20 -10.23
C LEU A 769 -9.40 20.30 -11.40
N ILE A 770 -9.56 21.47 -12.02
CA ILE A 770 -10.36 21.65 -13.23
C ILE A 770 -9.73 20.87 -14.40
N ALA A 771 -8.41 20.96 -14.58
CA ALA A 771 -7.67 20.19 -15.57
C ALA A 771 -7.90 18.68 -15.42
N ARG A 772 -7.85 18.16 -14.19
CA ARG A 772 -8.20 16.77 -13.85
C ARG A 772 -9.63 16.41 -14.28
N ALA A 773 -10.59 17.29 -14.00
CA ALA A 773 -12.00 17.05 -14.29
C ALA A 773 -12.28 16.99 -15.80
N ILE A 774 -11.62 17.81 -16.62
CA ILE A 774 -11.84 17.87 -18.08
C ILE A 774 -10.94 16.90 -18.86
N MET A 775 -9.95 16.28 -18.24
CA MET A 775 -8.98 15.39 -18.90
C MET A 775 -9.63 14.19 -19.56
N SER A 776 -10.68 13.62 -18.95
CA SER A 776 -11.46 12.49 -19.48
C SER A 776 -12.44 12.89 -20.60
N LYS A 777 -12.52 14.18 -20.98
CA LYS A 777 -13.50 14.72 -21.93
C LYS A 777 -14.94 14.34 -21.56
N PRO A 778 -15.39 14.65 -20.33
CA PRO A 778 -16.69 14.23 -19.82
C PRO A 778 -17.83 14.93 -20.54
N GLN A 779 -19.02 14.31 -20.57
CA GLN A 779 -20.24 14.92 -21.14
C GLN A 779 -20.98 15.80 -20.11
N ILE A 780 -20.72 15.59 -18.84
CA ILE A 780 -21.34 16.35 -17.75
C ILE A 780 -20.23 16.84 -16.80
N LEU A 781 -20.28 18.12 -16.45
CA LEU A 781 -19.37 18.76 -15.49
C LEU A 781 -20.14 19.21 -14.25
N PHE A 782 -19.66 18.81 -13.08
CA PHE A 782 -20.14 19.29 -11.78
C PHE A 782 -19.09 20.14 -11.11
N PHE A 783 -19.42 21.37 -10.78
CA PHE A 783 -18.53 22.30 -10.09
C PHE A 783 -19.15 22.77 -8.76
N ASP A 784 -18.47 22.54 -7.65
CA ASP A 784 -18.83 23.10 -6.35
C ASP A 784 -17.79 24.15 -5.95
N GLU A 785 -18.13 25.44 -6.15
CA GLU A 785 -17.24 26.59 -5.90
C GLU A 785 -15.87 26.52 -6.61
N ALA A 786 -15.79 25.83 -7.74
CA ALA A 786 -14.55 25.48 -8.41
C ALA A 786 -13.70 26.69 -8.91
N THR A 787 -14.24 27.90 -8.92
CA THR A 787 -13.57 29.12 -9.41
C THR A 787 -13.34 30.15 -8.31
N SER A 788 -13.61 29.83 -7.05
CA SER A 788 -13.58 30.77 -5.92
C SER A 788 -12.20 31.38 -5.63
N ALA A 789 -11.11 30.65 -5.90
CA ALA A 789 -9.72 31.13 -5.70
C ALA A 789 -9.08 31.68 -6.99
N LEU A 790 -9.83 31.80 -8.09
CA LEU A 790 -9.34 32.38 -9.35
C LEU A 790 -9.57 33.89 -9.38
N ASP A 791 -8.62 34.60 -9.98
CA ASP A 791 -8.80 35.99 -10.38
C ASP A 791 -9.75 36.10 -11.58
N ASN A 792 -10.37 37.24 -11.78
CA ASN A 792 -11.39 37.44 -12.78
C ASN A 792 -10.94 37.18 -14.24
N LEU A 793 -9.67 37.49 -14.56
CA LEU A 793 -9.10 37.24 -15.89
C LEU A 793 -8.91 35.75 -16.17
N THR A 794 -8.33 35.04 -15.21
CA THR A 794 -8.13 33.59 -15.30
C THR A 794 -9.49 32.85 -15.32
N GLN A 795 -10.45 33.30 -14.50
CA GLN A 795 -11.80 32.74 -14.48
C GLN A 795 -12.47 32.89 -15.85
N ALA A 796 -12.42 34.09 -16.47
CA ALA A 796 -12.99 34.33 -17.78
C ALA A 796 -12.37 33.42 -18.87
N LYS A 797 -11.04 33.20 -18.82
CA LYS A 797 -10.34 32.30 -19.75
C LYS A 797 -10.80 30.85 -19.58
N VAL A 798 -10.90 30.37 -18.35
CA VAL A 798 -11.37 29.00 -18.04
C VAL A 798 -12.82 28.85 -18.51
N CYS A 799 -13.71 29.79 -18.16
CA CYS A 799 -15.10 29.73 -18.59
C CYS A 799 -15.22 29.65 -20.12
N LYS A 800 -14.49 30.52 -20.86
CA LYS A 800 -14.48 30.47 -22.32
C LYS A 800 -14.02 29.12 -22.89
N SER A 801 -13.04 28.48 -22.27
CA SER A 801 -12.59 27.15 -22.69
C SER A 801 -13.64 26.07 -22.40
N LEU A 802 -14.35 26.18 -21.29
CA LEU A 802 -15.44 25.25 -20.93
C LEU A 802 -16.68 25.47 -21.82
N ASP A 803 -16.97 26.71 -22.23
CA ASP A 803 -18.06 27.01 -23.15
C ASP A 803 -17.83 26.36 -24.53
N ALA A 804 -16.60 26.33 -24.99
CA ALA A 804 -16.22 25.67 -26.24
C ALA A 804 -16.39 24.13 -26.24
N MET A 805 -16.52 23.52 -25.08
CA MET A 805 -16.67 22.06 -24.97
C MET A 805 -18.10 21.58 -25.22
N HIS A 806 -19.11 22.47 -25.16
CA HIS A 806 -20.55 22.17 -25.37
C HIS A 806 -21.05 20.98 -24.51
N VAL A 807 -20.62 20.87 -23.26
CA VAL A 807 -21.01 19.83 -22.31
C VAL A 807 -22.01 20.34 -21.29
N THR A 808 -22.85 19.45 -20.75
CA THR A 808 -23.78 19.81 -19.65
C THR A 808 -22.98 20.25 -18.42
N ARG A 809 -23.35 21.40 -17.85
CA ARG A 809 -22.66 21.95 -16.66
C ARG A 809 -23.65 22.22 -15.53
N VAL A 810 -23.39 21.67 -14.39
CA VAL A 810 -24.13 21.93 -13.15
C VAL A 810 -23.17 22.58 -12.16
N VAL A 811 -23.37 23.82 -11.82
CA VAL A 811 -22.46 24.64 -11.04
C VAL A 811 -23.14 25.09 -9.75
N ILE A 812 -22.60 24.75 -8.61
CA ILE A 812 -22.94 25.37 -7.33
C ILE A 812 -22.09 26.65 -7.22
N ALA A 813 -22.74 27.80 -7.31
CA ALA A 813 -22.05 29.06 -7.39
C ALA A 813 -22.40 30.00 -6.23
N HIS A 814 -21.34 30.68 -5.77
CA HIS A 814 -21.43 31.79 -4.80
C HIS A 814 -21.01 33.12 -5.38
N ARG A 815 -20.49 33.19 -6.61
CA ARG A 815 -20.08 34.43 -7.28
C ARG A 815 -21.05 34.78 -8.42
N LEU A 816 -21.45 36.06 -8.49
CA LEU A 816 -22.32 36.57 -9.52
C LEU A 816 -21.75 36.41 -10.93
N SER A 817 -20.46 36.62 -11.11
CA SER A 817 -19.75 36.45 -12.38
C SER A 817 -19.86 35.03 -12.98
N THR A 818 -20.05 34.02 -12.14
CA THR A 818 -20.26 32.62 -12.57
C THR A 818 -21.72 32.40 -13.01
N ILE A 819 -22.67 33.14 -12.43
CA ILE A 819 -24.11 32.91 -12.59
C ILE A 819 -24.68 33.68 -13.78
N GLN A 820 -24.07 34.81 -14.13
CA GLN A 820 -24.59 35.72 -15.19
C GLN A 820 -24.74 35.05 -16.56
N ASN A 821 -23.89 34.09 -16.89
CA ASN A 821 -23.85 33.43 -18.19
C ASN A 821 -24.53 32.06 -18.19
N CYS A 822 -25.26 31.70 -17.13
CA CYS A 822 -25.98 30.43 -17.07
C CYS A 822 -27.30 30.50 -17.87
N ASP A 823 -27.65 29.38 -18.50
CA ASP A 823 -28.92 29.26 -19.21
C ASP A 823 -30.09 29.30 -18.22
N ARG A 824 -29.90 28.66 -17.05
CA ARG A 824 -30.92 28.57 -16.01
C ARG A 824 -30.30 28.56 -14.63
N ILE A 825 -31.03 29.12 -13.68
CA ILE A 825 -30.62 29.24 -12.26
C ILE A 825 -31.73 28.63 -11.39
N LEU A 826 -31.35 27.71 -10.48
CA LEU A 826 -32.23 27.17 -9.44
C LEU A 826 -31.85 27.78 -8.10
N VAL A 827 -32.81 28.37 -7.42
CA VAL A 827 -32.62 28.99 -6.12
C VAL A 827 -33.13 28.05 -5.05
N PHE A 828 -32.19 27.48 -4.28
CA PHE A 828 -32.48 26.55 -3.19
C PHE A 828 -32.68 27.31 -1.87
N ASN A 829 -33.72 26.92 -1.14
CA ASN A 829 -33.92 27.35 0.25
C ASN A 829 -34.59 26.24 1.05
N LYS A 830 -34.05 25.95 2.26
CA LYS A 830 -34.56 24.92 3.20
C LYS A 830 -34.86 23.56 2.55
N GLY A 831 -33.97 23.12 1.67
CA GLY A 831 -34.08 21.82 0.99
C GLY A 831 -35.11 21.75 -0.15
N GLN A 832 -35.59 22.87 -0.67
CA GLN A 832 -36.54 22.96 -1.78
C GLN A 832 -36.09 23.97 -2.84
N ILE A 833 -36.52 23.79 -4.08
CA ILE A 833 -36.35 24.77 -5.14
C ILE A 833 -37.44 25.84 -4.95
N GLN A 834 -37.03 27.09 -4.72
CA GLN A 834 -37.91 28.19 -4.40
C GLN A 834 -38.15 29.09 -5.61
N GLU A 835 -37.13 29.33 -6.43
CA GLU A 835 -37.19 30.15 -7.62
C GLU A 835 -36.43 29.44 -8.75
N GLU A 836 -36.91 29.62 -9.98
CA GLU A 836 -36.28 29.08 -11.17
C GLU A 836 -36.40 30.11 -12.31
N GLY A 837 -35.35 30.34 -13.05
CA GLY A 837 -35.33 31.27 -14.19
C GLY A 837 -33.92 31.59 -14.68
N ASN A 838 -33.80 32.51 -15.60
CA ASN A 838 -32.52 33.06 -15.99
C ASN A 838 -32.17 34.29 -15.12
N PHE A 839 -30.93 34.78 -15.22
CA PHE A 839 -30.43 35.88 -14.41
C PHE A 839 -31.33 37.12 -14.48
N GLU A 840 -31.76 37.51 -15.66
CA GLU A 840 -32.58 38.71 -15.86
C GLU A 840 -33.99 38.58 -15.25
N SER A 841 -34.62 37.40 -15.46
CA SER A 841 -35.97 37.13 -14.94
C SER A 841 -36.00 37.09 -13.41
N LEU A 842 -35.01 36.45 -12.79
CA LEU A 842 -34.89 36.38 -11.32
C LEU A 842 -34.55 37.73 -10.69
N MET A 843 -33.75 38.56 -11.35
CA MET A 843 -33.46 39.93 -10.89
C MET A 843 -34.72 40.79 -10.96
N ALA A 844 -35.54 40.58 -12.00
CA ALA A 844 -36.81 41.31 -12.18
C ALA A 844 -37.89 40.94 -11.17
N GLN A 845 -37.93 39.66 -10.73
CA GLN A 845 -38.89 39.14 -9.73
C GLN A 845 -38.66 39.71 -8.31
N LYS A 846 -37.46 40.27 -8.04
CA LYS A 846 -37.07 40.83 -6.72
C LYS A 846 -37.27 39.88 -5.52
N GLY A 847 -37.13 38.57 -5.78
CA GLY A 847 -37.28 37.51 -4.79
C GLY A 847 -36.02 37.25 -3.94
N LEU A 848 -35.85 35.98 -3.55
CA LEU A 848 -34.70 35.53 -2.77
C LEU A 848 -33.39 35.72 -3.56
N PHE A 849 -33.39 35.37 -4.86
CA PHE A 849 -32.25 35.58 -5.74
C PHE A 849 -31.78 37.03 -5.75
N TYR A 850 -32.71 37.95 -5.97
CA TYR A 850 -32.41 39.38 -6.01
C TYR A 850 -31.78 39.87 -4.68
N SER A 851 -32.32 39.39 -3.55
CA SER A 851 -31.81 39.77 -2.24
C SER A 851 -30.38 39.28 -1.99
N MET A 852 -30.05 38.12 -2.48
CA MET A 852 -28.70 37.50 -2.44
C MET A 852 -27.73 38.24 -3.37
N ALA A 853 -28.12 38.45 -4.63
CA ALA A 853 -27.34 39.16 -5.63
C ALA A 853 -27.03 40.62 -5.20
N LYS A 854 -28.00 41.32 -4.65
CA LYS A 854 -27.83 42.71 -4.14
C LYS A 854 -26.79 42.81 -3.00
N ARG A 855 -26.74 41.80 -2.11
CA ARG A 855 -25.71 41.75 -1.04
C ARG A 855 -24.32 41.58 -1.64
N GLN A 856 -24.16 40.68 -2.59
CA GLN A 856 -22.87 40.48 -3.25
C GLN A 856 -22.39 41.70 -4.04
N ILE A 857 -23.28 42.35 -4.78
CA ILE A 857 -22.95 43.59 -5.50
C ILE A 857 -22.52 44.69 -4.51
N ALA A 858 -23.16 44.76 -3.35
CA ALA A 858 -22.77 45.71 -2.30
C ALA A 858 -21.40 45.39 -1.68
N GLU A 859 -21.08 44.11 -1.49
CA GLU A 859 -19.77 43.64 -0.98
C GLU A 859 -18.63 43.80 -2.01
N GLU A 860 -18.92 43.69 -3.33
CA GLU A 860 -17.93 43.92 -4.38
C GLU A 860 -17.61 45.39 -4.66
N ASN A 861 -18.53 46.30 -4.29
CA ASN A 861 -18.40 47.76 -4.53
C ASN A 861 -17.96 48.52 -3.24
N GLY A 862 -17.87 47.90 -2.09
CA GLY A 862 -17.39 48.48 -0.82
C GLY A 862 -16.00 48.00 -0.47
#